data_67b686ece29c251477db0648a3b681ab
#
_entry.id   67b686ece29c251477db0648a3b681ab
#
_cell.length_a   1.000
_cell.length_b   1.000
_cell.length_c   1.000
_cell.angle_alpha   90.00
_cell.angle_beta   90.00
_cell.angle_gamma   90.00
#
_symmetry.space_group_name_H-M   'P 1'
#
loop_
_entity.id
_entity.type
_entity.pdbx_description
1 polymer ?
#
loop_
_entity_poly.entity_id
_entity_poly.type
_entity_poly.pdbx_seq_one_letter_code
_entity_poly.pdbx_strand_id
1 'polypeptide(L)'
;MGKSLNQAKANAVRYTKKKVEHWQVVSLALAGYDAVSIVIAFFLALWFRFDCRYSMIPKEFLGAYLKFIGIYVIFSLFVFWRLRLYNSIWRFASYSELVRMIVATGISSLFHCTGMTLFFGRMPLSYYFFGTVIQFGMTLMVRFAYRFVLLERSKRRKTEEIAKAKRVLLIGGGKAGQIILRDIKTAKELKDIVCCIIDDNPNKWGRYIEGVPIVGGRDDILSCVERYKIDKIIVAVPSATAEEKRDILNICKETGCELKNLPGVYQFLTGEVKVSALRDVDVEELLGRDPIKVNMEEIHAFIHGKKVMVTGGGGSIGSGLCRQIASYQPKQLIVFDIYENNAYDIQQELKKKYPDLDLVVLVGSIRDSRRINAVFETYRPEVVYHAAAHKHVPLMEDSPCESIKNNVIGTYKTAYAAMMNGCQRFVLISTDKAVNPTNIMGASKRLCEMIIQSFDRMIKEGTPEKLPILYAHADDEDGAMVQQEFPKDIKTEFVAVRFGNVLGSNGSVIPLFKKQIEEGGPVTVTHPDIIRYFMTIPEAVSLVLQAGTYAHGGEIFVLDMGSPVKIDTLARNLIKLSGLKPDVDIKVEYTGLRPGEKLYEEKLMAEEGLKKTRNELIHIGCPIPFEVEAFLKELQTLMDMAYTNAEDIREKVAEIVTTYHPAGEHGSEKKGEVYERLLGEESV
;
A
#
# COMPACT_ATOMS: atom_id res chain seq x y z
N MET A 1 -22.64 15.68 -50.36
CA MET A 1 -22.69 17.11 -50.00
C MET A 1 -24.03 17.58 -49.40
N GLY A 2 -25.15 16.88 -49.60
CA GLY A 2 -26.48 17.32 -49.12
C GLY A 2 -26.81 17.02 -47.64
N LYS A 3 -26.15 16.04 -46.97
CA LYS A 3 -26.45 15.67 -45.55
C LYS A 3 -25.78 16.58 -44.51
N SER A 4 -24.66 17.24 -44.85
CA SER A 4 -23.94 18.13 -43.92
C SER A 4 -24.60 19.51 -43.77
N LEU A 5 -25.30 19.98 -44.81
CA LEU A 5 -25.99 21.28 -44.79
C LEU A 5 -27.28 21.25 -43.98
N ASN A 6 -27.97 20.09 -43.94
CA ASN A 6 -29.18 19.92 -43.11
C ASN A 6 -28.87 19.77 -41.61
N GLN A 7 -27.72 19.19 -41.28
CA GLN A 7 -27.27 19.09 -39.88
C GLN A 7 -26.78 20.43 -39.33
N ALA A 8 -26.14 21.26 -40.17
CA ALA A 8 -25.76 22.62 -39.83
C ALA A 8 -26.95 23.56 -39.63
N LYS A 9 -28.02 23.44 -40.45
CA LYS A 9 -29.28 24.17 -40.27
C LYS A 9 -30.07 23.72 -39.03
N ALA A 10 -30.07 22.43 -38.71
CA ALA A 10 -30.71 21.89 -37.49
C ALA A 10 -30.00 22.36 -36.21
N ASN A 11 -28.67 22.48 -36.23
CA ASN A 11 -27.90 23.03 -35.13
C ASN A 11 -28.04 24.56 -34.98
N ALA A 12 -28.19 25.30 -36.08
CA ALA A 12 -28.41 26.75 -36.05
C ALA A 12 -29.80 27.14 -35.47
N VAL A 13 -30.82 26.31 -35.69
CA VAL A 13 -32.17 26.54 -35.14
C VAL A 13 -32.25 26.18 -33.65
N ARG A 14 -31.32 25.39 -33.13
CA ARG A 14 -31.22 25.08 -31.69
C ARG A 14 -30.63 26.20 -30.83
N TYR A 15 -29.94 27.18 -31.42
CA TYR A 15 -29.27 28.28 -30.71
C TYR A 15 -30.16 29.50 -30.40
N THR A 16 -31.44 29.52 -30.76
CA THR A 16 -32.32 30.69 -30.60
C THR A 16 -33.42 30.58 -29.53
N LYS A 17 -33.51 29.48 -28.79
CA LYS A 17 -34.27 29.44 -27.53
C LYS A 17 -33.33 29.65 -26.36
N LYS A 18 -33.06 30.91 -25.94
CA LYS A 18 -32.47 31.21 -24.62
C LYS A 18 -33.31 30.51 -23.57
N LYS A 19 -32.83 29.36 -23.09
CA LYS A 19 -33.39 28.70 -21.90
C LYS A 19 -33.23 29.67 -20.76
N VAL A 20 -34.34 30.19 -20.21
CA VAL A 20 -34.32 31.04 -18.99
C VAL A 20 -33.63 30.20 -17.91
N GLU A 21 -32.50 30.66 -17.45
CA GLU A 21 -31.75 29.94 -16.42
C GLU A 21 -32.47 30.05 -15.09
N HIS A 22 -32.47 29.03 -14.27
CA HIS A 22 -33.17 28.94 -13.01
C HIS A 22 -32.91 30.15 -12.09
N TRP A 23 -31.69 30.70 -12.09
CA TRP A 23 -31.34 31.87 -11.30
C TRP A 23 -32.07 33.15 -11.77
N GLN A 24 -32.39 33.29 -13.06
CA GLN A 24 -33.14 34.43 -13.60
C GLN A 24 -34.59 34.41 -13.12
N VAL A 25 -35.21 33.23 -13.07
CA VAL A 25 -36.58 33.06 -12.55
C VAL A 25 -36.64 33.43 -11.06
N VAL A 26 -35.66 32.95 -10.27
CA VAL A 26 -35.61 33.26 -8.84
C VAL A 26 -35.37 34.74 -8.60
N SER A 27 -34.49 35.40 -9.37
CA SER A 27 -34.26 36.85 -9.25
C SER A 27 -35.49 37.65 -9.58
N LEU A 28 -36.25 37.27 -10.60
CA LEU A 28 -37.50 37.92 -10.99
C LEU A 28 -38.61 37.75 -9.91
N ALA A 29 -38.71 36.50 -9.37
CA ALA A 29 -39.67 36.23 -8.30
C ALA A 29 -39.37 37.04 -7.03
N LEU A 30 -38.09 37.20 -6.68
CA LEU A 30 -37.66 38.03 -5.54
C LEU A 30 -37.92 39.51 -5.78
N ALA A 31 -37.69 40.02 -6.99
CA ALA A 31 -38.02 41.41 -7.31
C ALA A 31 -39.54 41.67 -7.21
N GLY A 32 -40.36 40.72 -7.70
CA GLY A 32 -41.81 40.77 -7.53
C GLY A 32 -42.25 40.76 -6.06
N TYR A 33 -41.63 39.88 -5.24
CA TYR A 33 -41.89 39.84 -3.82
C TYR A 33 -41.50 41.16 -3.12
N ASP A 34 -40.33 41.72 -3.41
CA ASP A 34 -39.85 42.97 -2.83
C ASP A 34 -40.80 44.14 -3.22
N ALA A 35 -41.27 44.19 -4.47
CA ALA A 35 -42.26 45.17 -4.90
C ALA A 35 -43.54 45.11 -4.05
N VAL A 36 -44.11 43.91 -3.90
CA VAL A 36 -45.31 43.71 -3.07
C VAL A 36 -45.06 44.04 -1.59
N SER A 37 -43.90 43.59 -1.08
CA SER A 37 -43.51 43.85 0.32
C SER A 37 -43.39 45.36 0.63
N ILE A 38 -42.84 46.14 -0.29
CA ILE A 38 -42.72 47.60 -0.14
C ILE A 38 -44.12 48.26 -0.04
N VAL A 39 -45.01 47.86 -0.93
CA VAL A 39 -46.40 48.37 -0.93
C VAL A 39 -47.08 48.00 0.38
N ILE A 40 -47.04 46.76 0.79
CA ILE A 40 -47.65 46.31 2.03
C ILE A 40 -47.03 46.98 3.27
N ALA A 41 -45.71 47.10 3.33
CA ALA A 41 -45.00 47.66 4.48
C ALA A 41 -45.43 49.10 4.79
N PHE A 42 -45.49 49.93 3.77
CA PHE A 42 -45.88 51.32 3.97
C PHE A 42 -47.40 51.50 4.13
N PHE A 43 -48.20 50.63 3.53
CA PHE A 43 -49.65 50.62 3.87
C PHE A 43 -49.89 50.22 5.34
N LEU A 44 -49.24 49.17 5.80
CA LEU A 44 -49.29 48.68 7.18
C LEU A 44 -48.84 49.79 8.17
N ALA A 45 -47.77 50.51 7.84
CA ALA A 45 -47.29 51.63 8.66
C ALA A 45 -48.31 52.75 8.76
N LEU A 46 -49.03 53.10 7.68
CA LEU A 46 -50.09 54.01 7.67
C LEU A 46 -51.27 53.48 8.48
N TRP A 47 -51.66 52.23 8.29
CA TRP A 47 -52.78 51.61 9.01
C TRP A 47 -52.53 51.50 10.52
N PHE A 48 -51.34 51.10 10.95
CA PHE A 48 -50.99 51.09 12.39
C PHE A 48 -50.99 52.45 13.03
N ARG A 49 -50.63 53.47 12.27
CA ARG A 49 -50.68 54.87 12.80
C ARG A 49 -52.08 55.32 13.16
N PHE A 50 -53.10 54.74 12.53
CA PHE A 50 -54.54 55.08 12.77
C PHE A 50 -55.27 53.88 13.40
N ASP A 51 -54.66 53.26 14.42
CA ASP A 51 -55.24 52.22 15.28
C ASP A 51 -55.88 51.06 14.51
N CYS A 52 -55.29 50.67 13.37
CA CYS A 52 -55.79 49.62 12.53
C CYS A 52 -57.21 49.78 11.98
N ARG A 53 -57.68 51.02 11.88
CA ARG A 53 -59.02 51.36 11.35
C ARG A 53 -58.91 52.15 10.06
N TYR A 54 -59.24 51.49 8.94
CA TYR A 54 -59.13 52.07 7.61
C TYR A 54 -59.94 53.37 7.45
N SER A 55 -61.13 53.45 8.08
CA SER A 55 -62.00 54.63 8.07
C SER A 55 -61.42 55.88 8.74
N MET A 56 -60.44 55.71 9.60
CA MET A 56 -59.78 56.81 10.35
C MET A 56 -58.58 57.41 9.60
N ILE A 57 -58.15 56.76 8.46
CA ILE A 57 -57.06 57.31 7.68
C ILE A 57 -57.52 58.53 6.91
N PRO A 58 -56.90 59.69 7.10
CA PRO A 58 -57.26 60.91 6.33
C PRO A 58 -57.08 60.73 4.85
N LYS A 59 -58.02 61.14 4.02
CA LYS A 59 -57.99 61.00 2.56
C LYS A 59 -56.73 61.60 1.92
N GLU A 60 -56.22 62.66 2.53
CA GLU A 60 -54.96 63.31 2.09
C GLU A 60 -53.74 62.37 2.21
N PHE A 61 -53.56 61.68 3.33
CA PHE A 61 -52.46 60.77 3.56
C PHE A 61 -52.58 59.51 2.68
N LEU A 62 -53.78 58.97 2.56
CA LEU A 62 -54.03 57.81 1.67
C LEU A 62 -53.81 58.19 0.21
N GLY A 63 -54.25 59.36 -0.21
CA GLY A 63 -54.05 59.91 -1.56
C GLY A 63 -52.56 60.12 -1.90
N ALA A 64 -51.81 60.71 -0.94
CA ALA A 64 -50.36 60.88 -1.07
C ALA A 64 -49.64 59.56 -1.17
N TYR A 65 -49.97 58.60 -0.32
CA TYR A 65 -49.43 57.23 -0.39
C TYR A 65 -49.67 56.59 -1.76
N LEU A 66 -50.88 56.53 -2.25
CA LEU A 66 -51.25 55.90 -3.51
C LEU A 66 -50.56 56.55 -4.73
N LYS A 67 -50.38 57.85 -4.75
CA LYS A 67 -49.72 58.57 -5.83
C LYS A 67 -48.19 58.36 -5.87
N PHE A 68 -47.54 58.18 -4.71
CA PHE A 68 -46.07 58.10 -4.63
C PHE A 68 -45.53 56.67 -4.53
N ILE A 69 -46.30 55.67 -4.05
CA ILE A 69 -45.83 54.35 -3.77
C ILE A 69 -45.25 53.65 -5.04
N GLY A 70 -45.86 53.86 -6.21
CA GLY A 70 -45.38 53.31 -7.48
C GLY A 70 -43.96 53.79 -7.84
N ILE A 71 -43.75 55.12 -7.70
CA ILE A 71 -42.42 55.73 -7.94
C ILE A 71 -41.40 55.18 -6.95
N TYR A 72 -41.81 55.05 -5.68
CA TYR A 72 -40.95 54.49 -4.64
C TYR A 72 -40.56 53.03 -4.88
N VAL A 73 -41.51 52.20 -5.30
CA VAL A 73 -41.22 50.77 -5.67
C VAL A 73 -40.17 50.69 -6.77
N ILE A 74 -40.37 51.48 -7.86
CA ILE A 74 -39.42 51.46 -8.99
C ILE A 74 -38.03 51.88 -8.53
N PHE A 75 -37.94 52.96 -7.73
CA PHE A 75 -36.66 53.44 -7.19
C PHE A 75 -35.99 52.39 -6.28
N SER A 76 -36.75 51.77 -5.38
CA SER A 76 -36.25 50.77 -4.46
C SER A 76 -35.74 49.52 -5.20
N LEU A 77 -36.48 49.03 -6.20
CA LEU A 77 -36.03 47.92 -7.04
C LEU A 77 -34.75 48.26 -7.81
N PHE A 78 -34.63 49.49 -8.31
CA PHE A 78 -33.41 49.99 -8.96
C PHE A 78 -32.22 49.98 -7.99
N VAL A 79 -32.37 50.48 -6.76
CA VAL A 79 -31.34 50.47 -5.72
C VAL A 79 -30.94 49.06 -5.34
N PHE A 80 -31.91 48.15 -5.16
CA PHE A 80 -31.66 46.74 -4.87
C PHE A 80 -30.90 46.03 -5.98
N TRP A 81 -31.26 46.33 -7.25
CA TRP A 81 -30.54 45.84 -8.41
C TRP A 81 -29.11 46.39 -8.47
N ARG A 82 -28.93 47.70 -8.28
CA ARG A 82 -27.62 48.38 -8.33
C ARG A 82 -26.67 47.87 -7.25
N LEU A 83 -27.16 47.53 -6.08
CA LEU A 83 -26.42 46.95 -4.97
C LEU A 83 -26.31 45.41 -5.07
N ARG A 84 -26.68 44.83 -6.22
CA ARG A 84 -26.56 43.40 -6.55
C ARG A 84 -27.31 42.48 -5.60
N LEU A 85 -28.40 42.88 -4.98
CA LEU A 85 -29.19 42.07 -4.07
C LEU A 85 -29.93 40.90 -4.77
N TYR A 86 -30.04 40.91 -6.11
CA TYR A 86 -30.65 39.87 -6.92
C TYR A 86 -29.64 38.94 -7.58
N ASN A 87 -28.31 39.26 -7.54
CA ASN A 87 -27.25 38.47 -8.17
C ASN A 87 -26.47 37.64 -7.15
N SER A 88 -26.84 37.65 -5.88
CA SER A 88 -26.15 36.91 -4.84
C SER A 88 -26.50 35.42 -4.88
N ILE A 89 -25.51 34.57 -4.65
CA ILE A 89 -25.71 33.11 -4.48
C ILE A 89 -26.21 32.88 -3.05
N TRP A 90 -27.52 32.82 -2.87
CA TRP A 90 -28.27 32.74 -1.59
C TRP A 90 -27.85 31.61 -0.64
N ARG A 91 -27.02 30.69 -1.15
CA ARG A 91 -26.47 29.56 -0.38
C ARG A 91 -25.46 29.99 0.70
N PHE A 92 -24.87 31.19 0.56
CA PHE A 92 -23.78 31.70 1.40
C PHE A 92 -24.07 33.13 1.94
N ALA A 93 -25.27 33.38 2.42
CA ALA A 93 -25.57 34.71 3.00
C ALA A 93 -24.55 35.07 4.08
N SER A 94 -23.75 36.10 3.82
CA SER A 94 -22.69 36.57 4.70
C SER A 94 -23.04 37.90 5.37
N TYR A 95 -22.24 38.28 6.36
CA TYR A 95 -22.35 39.61 7.01
C TYR A 95 -22.37 40.75 5.97
N SER A 96 -21.62 40.63 4.90
CA SER A 96 -21.59 41.63 3.82
C SER A 96 -22.92 41.80 3.08
N GLU A 97 -23.77 40.79 3.01
CA GLU A 97 -25.12 40.89 2.40
C GLU A 97 -26.11 41.60 3.33
N LEU A 98 -26.02 41.32 4.62
CA LEU A 98 -26.82 42.05 5.62
C LEU A 98 -26.52 43.55 5.56
N VAL A 99 -25.24 43.92 5.51
CA VAL A 99 -24.83 45.33 5.38
C VAL A 99 -25.38 45.95 4.09
N ARG A 100 -25.32 45.23 2.95
CA ARG A 100 -25.90 45.74 1.68
C ARG A 100 -27.41 45.94 1.78
N MET A 101 -28.16 45.07 2.45
CA MET A 101 -29.59 45.22 2.66
C MET A 101 -29.91 46.45 3.54
N ILE A 102 -29.16 46.69 4.61
CA ILE A 102 -29.30 47.87 5.47
C ILE A 102 -29.05 49.12 4.64
N VAL A 103 -27.98 49.18 3.88
CA VAL A 103 -27.64 50.34 3.04
C VAL A 103 -28.71 50.54 1.97
N ALA A 104 -29.17 49.49 1.30
CA ALA A 104 -30.18 49.56 0.25
C ALA A 104 -31.51 50.11 0.80
N THR A 105 -31.94 49.58 1.95
CA THR A 105 -33.20 50.04 2.61
C THR A 105 -33.05 51.47 3.11
N GLY A 106 -31.89 51.83 3.66
CA GLY A 106 -31.59 53.20 4.10
C GLY A 106 -31.67 54.22 2.98
N ILE A 107 -31.03 53.95 1.83
CA ILE A 107 -31.08 54.83 0.64
C ILE A 107 -32.50 54.93 0.11
N SER A 108 -33.22 53.83 0.01
CA SER A 108 -34.61 53.83 -0.46
C SER A 108 -35.52 54.59 0.47
N SER A 109 -35.40 54.45 1.78
CA SER A 109 -36.20 55.12 2.78
C SER A 109 -35.92 56.64 2.84
N LEU A 110 -34.67 57.03 2.64
CA LEU A 110 -34.29 58.45 2.53
C LEU A 110 -34.95 59.08 1.31
N PHE A 111 -34.94 58.41 0.17
CA PHE A 111 -35.65 58.85 -1.04
C PHE A 111 -37.15 58.96 -0.81
N HIS A 112 -37.75 57.97 -0.10
CA HIS A 112 -39.19 58.04 0.23
C HIS A 112 -39.55 59.23 1.11
N CYS A 113 -38.78 59.47 2.18
CA CYS A 113 -38.97 60.53 3.09
C CYS A 113 -38.86 61.90 2.42
N THR A 114 -37.79 62.12 1.66
CA THR A 114 -37.57 63.41 0.97
C THR A 114 -38.61 63.66 -0.15
N GLY A 115 -38.85 62.62 -1.00
CA GLY A 115 -39.79 62.75 -2.10
C GLY A 115 -41.24 62.98 -1.61
N MET A 116 -41.67 62.20 -0.63
CA MET A 116 -43.02 62.37 -0.05
C MET A 116 -43.21 63.79 0.56
N THR A 117 -42.21 64.23 1.33
CA THR A 117 -42.27 65.55 2.00
C THR A 117 -42.23 66.70 1.02
N LEU A 118 -41.49 66.62 -0.07
CA LEU A 118 -41.39 67.68 -1.09
C LEU A 118 -42.62 67.77 -1.99
N PHE A 119 -43.21 66.64 -2.39
CA PHE A 119 -44.28 66.66 -3.40
C PHE A 119 -45.69 66.57 -2.85
N PHE A 120 -45.88 66.00 -1.63
CA PHE A 120 -47.22 65.71 -1.06
C PHE A 120 -47.39 66.16 0.36
N GLY A 121 -46.39 66.84 0.93
CA GLY A 121 -46.43 67.31 2.29
C GLY A 121 -45.94 66.31 3.33
N ARG A 122 -45.77 66.73 4.57
CA ARG A 122 -45.15 65.94 5.63
C ARG A 122 -46.12 64.87 6.17
N MET A 123 -45.73 63.62 6.01
CA MET A 123 -46.39 62.47 6.64
C MET A 123 -46.02 62.36 8.12
N PRO A 124 -46.76 61.61 8.96
CA PRO A 124 -46.42 61.36 10.36
C PRO A 124 -45.04 60.63 10.44
N LEU A 125 -44.19 61.03 11.40
CA LEU A 125 -42.86 60.38 11.55
C LEU A 125 -42.92 58.86 11.75
N SER A 126 -43.94 58.38 12.47
CA SER A 126 -44.21 56.95 12.67
C SER A 126 -44.43 56.20 11.38
N TYR A 127 -45.03 56.83 10.35
CA TYR A 127 -45.20 56.21 9.03
C TYR A 127 -43.83 55.85 8.37
N TYR A 128 -42.93 56.80 8.35
CA TYR A 128 -41.61 56.59 7.81
C TYR A 128 -40.81 55.51 8.56
N PHE A 129 -40.83 55.61 9.90
CA PHE A 129 -40.09 54.69 10.74
C PHE A 129 -40.62 53.25 10.62
N PHE A 130 -41.92 53.03 10.89
CA PHE A 130 -42.52 51.74 10.83
C PHE A 130 -42.50 51.14 9.38
N GLY A 131 -42.73 51.98 8.37
CA GLY A 131 -42.66 51.57 6.97
C GLY A 131 -41.28 51.02 6.60
N THR A 132 -40.23 51.73 7.01
CA THR A 132 -38.84 51.27 6.78
C THR A 132 -38.52 50.00 7.54
N VAL A 133 -38.89 49.89 8.81
CA VAL A 133 -38.62 48.71 9.65
C VAL A 133 -39.36 47.47 9.11
N ILE A 134 -40.64 47.62 8.76
CA ILE A 134 -41.43 46.51 8.20
C ILE A 134 -40.88 46.12 6.83
N GLN A 135 -40.55 47.05 5.95
CA GLN A 135 -39.93 46.79 4.65
C GLN A 135 -38.64 45.99 4.82
N PHE A 136 -37.72 46.45 5.68
CA PHE A 136 -36.47 45.76 5.98
C PHE A 136 -36.73 44.36 6.51
N GLY A 137 -37.64 44.19 7.48
CA GLY A 137 -38.01 42.90 8.05
C GLY A 137 -38.55 41.91 7.00
N MET A 138 -39.46 42.36 6.13
CA MET A 138 -40.01 41.52 5.05
C MET A 138 -38.95 41.13 4.02
N THR A 139 -38.10 42.07 3.61
CA THR A 139 -36.98 41.83 2.70
C THR A 139 -35.96 40.82 3.29
N LEU A 140 -35.68 40.94 4.58
CA LEU A 140 -34.81 40.03 5.31
C LEU A 140 -35.44 38.65 5.44
N MET A 141 -36.72 38.58 5.84
CA MET A 141 -37.43 37.35 6.13
C MET A 141 -37.42 36.34 4.93
N VAL A 142 -37.77 36.82 3.72
CA VAL A 142 -37.82 35.94 2.55
C VAL A 142 -36.45 35.34 2.23
N ARG A 143 -35.38 36.12 2.40
CA ARG A 143 -34.02 35.71 2.14
C ARG A 143 -33.52 34.68 3.16
N PHE A 144 -33.83 34.87 4.44
CA PHE A 144 -33.48 33.92 5.50
C PHE A 144 -34.38 32.67 5.52
N ALA A 145 -35.69 32.81 5.25
CA ALA A 145 -36.60 31.66 5.15
C ALA A 145 -36.19 30.69 4.04
N TYR A 146 -35.80 31.20 2.87
CA TYR A 146 -35.28 30.36 1.78
C TYR A 146 -34.03 29.59 2.21
N ARG A 147 -33.09 30.22 2.91
CA ARG A 147 -31.91 29.58 3.47
C ARG A 147 -32.27 28.52 4.50
N PHE A 148 -33.19 28.80 5.41
CA PHE A 148 -33.62 27.86 6.43
C PHE A 148 -34.25 26.59 5.82
N VAL A 149 -35.13 26.76 4.82
CA VAL A 149 -35.72 25.63 4.08
C VAL A 149 -34.67 24.79 3.35
N LEU A 150 -33.67 25.41 2.73
CA LEU A 150 -32.58 24.68 2.08
C LEU A 150 -31.70 23.95 3.09
N LEU A 151 -31.40 24.54 4.24
CA LEU A 151 -30.65 23.88 5.31
C LEU A 151 -31.41 22.68 5.88
N GLU A 152 -32.72 22.84 6.10
CA GLU A 152 -33.56 21.77 6.64
C GLU A 152 -33.71 20.59 5.64
N ARG A 153 -33.88 20.89 4.34
CA ARG A 153 -33.85 19.84 3.27
C ARG A 153 -32.48 19.16 3.17
N SER A 154 -31.40 19.91 3.36
CA SER A 154 -30.04 19.35 3.39
C SER A 154 -29.81 18.46 4.62
N LYS A 155 -30.38 18.82 5.79
CA LYS A 155 -30.33 17.98 6.99
C LYS A 155 -31.11 16.66 6.82
N ARG A 156 -32.31 16.69 6.26
CA ARG A 156 -33.12 15.47 6.02
C ARG A 156 -32.42 14.51 5.05
N ARG A 157 -31.82 15.00 3.95
CA ARG A 157 -31.01 14.17 3.04
C ARG A 157 -29.79 13.59 3.75
N LYS A 158 -29.10 14.38 4.62
CA LYS A 158 -28.00 13.86 5.43
C LYS A 158 -28.45 12.76 6.40
N THR A 159 -29.65 12.81 6.95
CA THR A 159 -30.13 11.79 7.89
C THR A 159 -30.38 10.44 7.20
N GLU A 160 -30.86 10.44 5.95
CA GLU A 160 -31.00 9.22 5.14
C GLU A 160 -29.65 8.67 4.64
N GLU A 161 -28.67 9.55 4.35
CA GLU A 161 -27.30 9.17 4.00
C GLU A 161 -26.52 8.67 5.23
N ILE A 162 -26.75 9.23 6.41
CA ILE A 162 -26.18 8.82 7.70
C ILE A 162 -26.61 7.40 8.09
N ALA A 163 -27.82 6.99 7.77
CA ALA A 163 -28.33 5.65 8.07
C ALA A 163 -27.59 4.53 7.28
N LYS A 164 -26.89 4.88 6.20
CA LYS A 164 -26.07 3.98 5.36
C LYS A 164 -24.57 4.19 5.50
N ALA A 165 -24.14 5.11 6.39
CA ALA A 165 -22.76 5.45 6.58
C ALA A 165 -22.07 4.46 7.53
N LYS A 166 -20.82 4.02 7.21
CA LYS A 166 -20.00 3.23 8.13
C LYS A 166 -19.59 4.09 9.32
N ARG A 167 -19.73 3.54 10.51
CA ARG A 167 -19.34 4.19 11.76
C ARG A 167 -17.87 3.92 12.03
N VAL A 168 -17.09 4.98 12.16
CA VAL A 168 -15.62 4.90 12.23
C VAL A 168 -15.12 5.27 13.61
N LEU A 169 -14.22 4.45 14.15
CA LEU A 169 -13.33 4.76 15.26
C LEU A 169 -11.98 5.23 14.68
N LEU A 170 -11.50 6.39 15.10
CA LEU A 170 -10.18 6.89 14.71
C LEU A 170 -9.20 6.72 15.86
N ILE A 171 -8.09 6.03 15.62
CA ILE A 171 -7.01 5.87 16.58
C ILE A 171 -5.89 6.86 16.24
N GLY A 172 -5.58 7.76 17.18
CA GLY A 172 -4.61 8.82 17.04
C GLY A 172 -5.25 10.21 16.90
N GLY A 173 -5.26 11.00 17.98
CA GLY A 173 -5.68 12.39 18.04
C GLY A 173 -4.54 13.40 17.79
N GLY A 174 -3.55 13.03 17.00
CA GLY A 174 -2.44 13.88 16.56
C GLY A 174 -2.74 14.62 15.24
N LYS A 175 -1.71 15.26 14.65
CA LYS A 175 -1.84 15.96 13.36
C LYS A 175 -2.38 15.07 12.25
N ALA A 176 -1.94 13.82 12.19
CA ALA A 176 -2.39 12.84 11.22
C ALA A 176 -3.89 12.57 11.32
N GLY A 177 -4.36 12.24 12.51
CA GLY A 177 -5.77 11.99 12.77
C GLY A 177 -6.64 13.22 12.47
N GLN A 178 -6.16 14.42 12.79
CA GLN A 178 -6.88 15.67 12.48
C GLN A 178 -7.06 15.88 10.97
N ILE A 179 -6.02 15.61 10.17
CA ILE A 179 -6.08 15.72 8.70
C ILE A 179 -7.09 14.71 8.15
N ILE A 180 -6.99 13.43 8.53
CA ILE A 180 -7.92 12.38 8.09
C ILE A 180 -9.36 12.72 8.48
N LEU A 181 -9.58 13.19 9.71
CA LEU A 181 -10.89 13.58 10.18
C LEU A 181 -11.51 14.73 9.35
N ARG A 182 -10.68 15.71 8.96
CA ARG A 182 -11.11 16.81 8.10
C ARG A 182 -11.41 16.32 6.68
N ASP A 183 -10.60 15.44 6.15
CA ASP A 183 -10.79 14.86 4.82
C ASP A 183 -12.07 14.01 4.75
N ILE A 184 -12.33 13.16 5.74
CA ILE A 184 -13.57 12.36 5.81
C ILE A 184 -14.79 13.28 5.84
N LYS A 185 -14.73 14.41 6.59
CA LYS A 185 -15.84 15.37 6.67
C LYS A 185 -16.07 16.16 5.39
N THR A 186 -15.02 16.39 4.60
CA THR A 186 -15.09 17.20 3.37
C THR A 186 -15.33 16.35 2.12
N ALA A 187 -14.93 15.09 2.12
CA ALA A 187 -15.09 14.15 1.01
C ALA A 187 -16.57 13.73 0.86
N LYS A 188 -17.25 14.26 -0.16
CA LYS A 188 -18.66 13.94 -0.44
C LYS A 188 -18.89 12.48 -0.88
N GLU A 189 -17.84 11.79 -1.32
CA GLU A 189 -17.90 10.44 -1.86
C GLU A 189 -17.76 9.37 -0.78
N LEU A 190 -17.16 9.71 0.36
CA LEU A 190 -17.00 8.80 1.50
C LEU A 190 -18.21 8.87 2.40
N LYS A 191 -18.90 7.75 2.54
CA LYS A 191 -20.06 7.59 3.43
C LYS A 191 -19.64 7.19 4.85
N ASP A 192 -18.47 7.64 5.32
CA ASP A 192 -17.90 7.29 6.62
C ASP A 192 -18.19 8.40 7.65
N ILE A 193 -18.53 8.03 8.90
CA ILE A 193 -18.77 8.97 10.01
C ILE A 193 -17.88 8.61 11.18
N VAL A 194 -16.93 9.48 11.53
CA VAL A 194 -16.10 9.28 12.72
C VAL A 194 -16.93 9.58 13.97
N CYS A 195 -17.16 8.53 14.79
CA CYS A 195 -17.98 8.59 15.99
C CYS A 195 -17.18 8.98 17.24
N CYS A 196 -15.95 8.49 17.36
CA CYS A 196 -15.06 8.76 18.49
C CYS A 196 -13.59 8.63 18.09
N ILE A 197 -12.71 9.15 18.92
CA ILE A 197 -11.25 9.11 18.77
C ILE A 197 -10.67 8.45 20.01
N ILE A 198 -9.66 7.59 19.81
CA ILE A 198 -8.80 7.01 20.83
C ILE A 198 -7.40 7.62 20.71
N ASP A 199 -6.80 8.02 21.84
CA ASP A 199 -5.42 8.52 21.91
C ASP A 199 -4.83 8.16 23.25
N ASP A 200 -3.63 7.57 23.24
CA ASP A 200 -2.97 7.10 24.49
C ASP A 200 -2.48 8.22 25.41
N ASN A 201 -2.51 9.48 24.94
CA ASN A 201 -2.16 10.63 25.79
C ASN A 201 -3.36 11.06 26.66
N PRO A 202 -3.33 10.78 28.00
CA PRO A 202 -4.44 11.09 28.91
C PRO A 202 -4.83 12.57 28.93
N ASN A 203 -3.90 13.47 28.61
CA ASN A 203 -4.16 14.92 28.58
C ASN A 203 -5.13 15.36 27.49
N LYS A 204 -5.42 14.47 26.53
CA LYS A 204 -6.37 14.72 25.44
C LYS A 204 -7.77 14.17 25.73
N TRP A 205 -7.93 13.29 26.71
CA TRP A 205 -9.20 12.64 26.99
C TRP A 205 -10.28 13.66 27.38
N GLY A 206 -11.51 13.42 26.96
CA GLY A 206 -12.65 14.31 27.16
C GLY A 206 -12.63 15.59 26.30
N ARG A 207 -11.59 15.80 25.49
CA ARG A 207 -11.51 16.91 24.52
C ARG A 207 -12.13 16.53 23.18
N TYR A 208 -12.29 17.52 22.31
CA TYR A 208 -12.91 17.35 21.00
C TYR A 208 -11.93 17.79 19.90
N ILE A 209 -11.85 17.02 18.82
CA ILE A 209 -11.18 17.40 17.59
C ILE A 209 -12.25 17.51 16.50
N GLU A 210 -12.39 18.68 15.86
CA GLU A 210 -13.42 18.91 14.83
C GLU A 210 -14.84 18.46 15.25
N GLY A 211 -15.15 18.55 16.56
CA GLY A 211 -16.44 18.14 17.10
C GLY A 211 -16.61 16.64 17.35
N VAL A 212 -15.55 15.82 17.23
CA VAL A 212 -15.53 14.41 17.59
C VAL A 212 -14.81 14.23 18.93
N PRO A 213 -15.40 13.51 19.92
CA PRO A 213 -14.80 13.33 21.24
C PRO A 213 -13.61 12.39 21.24
N ILE A 214 -12.59 12.68 22.05
CA ILE A 214 -11.53 11.74 22.42
C ILE A 214 -12.00 11.06 23.70
N VAL A 215 -12.26 9.74 23.61
CA VAL A 215 -13.00 9.01 24.65
C VAL A 215 -12.12 8.21 25.60
N GLY A 216 -10.85 7.94 25.23
CA GLY A 216 -9.93 7.17 26.06
C GLY A 216 -8.66 6.74 25.33
N GLY A 217 -7.92 5.77 25.89
CA GLY A 217 -6.72 5.16 25.38
C GLY A 217 -6.96 3.82 24.66
N ARG A 218 -5.86 3.09 24.31
CA ARG A 218 -5.93 1.81 23.60
C ARG A 218 -6.78 0.75 24.32
N ASP A 219 -6.81 0.75 25.64
CA ASP A 219 -7.58 -0.21 26.45
C ASP A 219 -9.10 -0.03 26.32
N ASP A 220 -9.54 1.15 25.88
CA ASP A 220 -10.96 1.45 25.67
C ASP A 220 -11.48 1.08 24.28
N ILE A 221 -10.61 0.57 23.36
CA ILE A 221 -10.99 0.26 21.97
C ILE A 221 -12.19 -0.68 21.91
N LEU A 222 -12.14 -1.83 22.61
CA LEU A 222 -13.21 -2.84 22.59
C LEU A 222 -14.53 -2.27 23.09
N SER A 223 -14.52 -1.58 24.22
CA SER A 223 -15.70 -0.95 24.82
C SER A 223 -16.30 0.13 23.92
N CYS A 224 -15.44 0.91 23.25
CA CYS A 224 -15.87 1.94 22.30
C CYS A 224 -16.50 1.34 21.05
N VAL A 225 -15.96 0.23 20.52
CA VAL A 225 -16.54 -0.46 19.37
C VAL A 225 -17.97 -0.90 19.66
N GLU A 226 -18.21 -1.52 20.79
CA GLU A 226 -19.56 -1.94 21.21
C GLU A 226 -20.48 -0.74 21.46
N ARG A 227 -20.03 0.23 22.26
CA ARG A 227 -20.83 1.40 22.66
C ARG A 227 -21.24 2.27 21.47
N TYR A 228 -20.33 2.50 20.53
CA TYR A 228 -20.59 3.34 19.36
C TYR A 228 -20.99 2.55 18.13
N LYS A 229 -21.10 1.20 18.19
CA LYS A 229 -21.43 0.31 17.08
C LYS A 229 -20.56 0.61 15.86
N ILE A 230 -19.27 0.45 16.01
CA ILE A 230 -18.26 0.78 15.01
C ILE A 230 -18.19 -0.32 13.95
N ASP A 231 -18.17 0.08 12.68
CA ASP A 231 -18.01 -0.82 11.53
C ASP A 231 -16.56 -0.85 11.02
N LYS A 232 -15.81 0.25 11.27
CA LYS A 232 -14.49 0.47 10.69
C LYS A 232 -13.57 1.20 11.67
N ILE A 233 -12.33 0.76 11.76
CA ILE A 233 -11.28 1.39 12.56
C ILE A 233 -10.21 1.96 11.62
N ILE A 234 -9.81 3.19 11.85
CA ILE A 234 -8.71 3.85 11.13
C ILE A 234 -7.58 4.12 12.12
N VAL A 235 -6.42 3.51 11.87
CA VAL A 235 -5.21 3.70 12.69
C VAL A 235 -4.36 4.82 12.08
N ALA A 236 -4.28 5.95 12.77
CA ALA A 236 -3.61 7.18 12.30
C ALA A 236 -2.50 7.61 13.26
N VAL A 237 -1.59 6.68 13.59
CA VAL A 237 -0.46 6.88 14.52
C VAL A 237 0.90 6.64 13.82
N PRO A 238 1.27 7.46 12.81
CA PRO A 238 2.49 7.23 12.01
C PRO A 238 3.78 7.36 12.82
N SER A 239 3.77 8.04 13.94
CA SER A 239 4.92 8.24 14.83
C SER A 239 5.05 7.18 15.92
N ALA A 240 4.09 6.27 16.05
CA ALA A 240 4.17 5.17 17.01
C ALA A 240 5.26 4.16 16.59
N THR A 241 5.92 3.55 17.58
CA THR A 241 6.87 2.47 17.36
C THR A 241 6.20 1.25 16.74
N ALA A 242 6.98 0.32 16.21
CA ALA A 242 6.46 -0.94 15.65
C ALA A 242 5.73 -1.76 16.72
N GLU A 243 6.24 -1.77 17.94
CA GLU A 243 5.65 -2.44 19.10
C GLU A 243 4.31 -1.83 19.50
N GLU A 244 4.24 -0.50 19.67
CA GLU A 244 2.99 0.21 19.98
C GLU A 244 1.92 -0.01 18.91
N LYS A 245 2.30 0.02 17.63
CA LYS A 245 1.37 -0.28 16.52
C LYS A 245 0.86 -1.71 16.57
N ARG A 246 1.77 -2.67 16.81
CA ARG A 246 1.41 -4.08 16.94
C ARG A 246 0.40 -4.28 18.06
N ASP A 247 0.62 -3.67 19.24
CA ASP A 247 -0.28 -3.78 20.38
C ASP A 247 -1.67 -3.22 20.06
N ILE A 248 -1.73 -2.02 19.46
CA ILE A 248 -3.00 -1.42 19.00
C ILE A 248 -3.69 -2.33 17.99
N LEU A 249 -2.98 -2.84 16.99
CA LEU A 249 -3.55 -3.71 15.95
C LEU A 249 -4.00 -5.06 16.53
N ASN A 250 -3.30 -5.59 17.54
CA ASN A 250 -3.69 -6.80 18.26
C ASN A 250 -5.01 -6.63 19.02
N ILE A 251 -5.29 -5.45 19.57
CA ILE A 251 -6.59 -5.15 20.18
C ILE A 251 -7.65 -4.98 19.06
N CYS A 252 -7.32 -4.23 18.01
CA CYS A 252 -8.25 -3.94 16.92
C CYS A 252 -8.75 -5.19 16.18
N LYS A 253 -7.88 -6.20 15.96
CA LYS A 253 -8.27 -7.45 15.26
C LYS A 253 -9.35 -8.25 15.99
N GLU A 254 -9.46 -8.10 17.33
CA GLU A 254 -10.48 -8.78 18.11
C GLU A 254 -11.86 -8.12 18.01
N THR A 255 -11.94 -6.93 17.42
CA THR A 255 -13.21 -6.19 17.27
C THR A 255 -14.08 -6.70 16.12
N GLY A 256 -13.50 -7.39 15.12
CA GLY A 256 -14.19 -7.78 13.90
C GLY A 256 -14.59 -6.61 12.98
N CYS A 257 -14.04 -5.41 13.21
CA CYS A 257 -14.26 -4.24 12.34
C CYS A 257 -13.29 -4.25 11.14
N GLU A 258 -13.70 -3.59 10.05
CA GLU A 258 -12.78 -3.29 8.94
C GLU A 258 -11.61 -2.42 9.44
N LEU A 259 -10.36 -2.86 9.21
CA LEU A 259 -9.18 -2.14 9.68
C LEU A 259 -8.48 -1.44 8.52
N LYS A 260 -8.21 -0.14 8.67
CA LYS A 260 -7.40 0.66 7.75
C LYS A 260 -6.26 1.32 8.52
N ASN A 261 -5.09 1.38 7.89
CA ASN A 261 -3.91 2.02 8.47
C ASN A 261 -3.40 3.16 7.57
N LEU A 262 -2.79 4.15 8.21
CA LEU A 262 -2.08 5.22 7.52
C LEU A 262 -0.60 4.83 7.36
N PRO A 263 -0.05 4.79 6.14
CA PRO A 263 1.36 4.50 5.92
C PRO A 263 2.27 5.56 6.57
N GLY A 264 3.52 5.16 6.87
CA GLY A 264 4.45 5.87 7.76
C GLY A 264 4.82 7.32 7.42
N VAL A 265 5.68 7.90 8.26
CA VAL A 265 6.03 9.32 8.42
C VAL A 265 6.48 10.06 7.14
N TYR A 266 7.06 9.38 6.15
CA TYR A 266 7.60 10.02 4.94
C TYR A 266 6.58 10.78 4.10
N GLN A 267 5.32 10.34 4.08
CA GLN A 267 4.25 11.00 3.33
C GLN A 267 3.69 12.25 4.03
N PHE A 268 3.99 12.43 5.34
CA PHE A 268 3.66 13.65 6.09
C PHE A 268 4.52 14.85 5.72
N LEU A 269 5.77 14.61 5.33
CA LEU A 269 6.72 15.67 4.98
C LEU A 269 6.41 16.32 3.63
N THR A 270 5.69 15.62 2.76
CA THR A 270 5.28 16.10 1.43
C THR A 270 3.91 16.79 1.41
N GLY A 271 3.18 16.83 2.54
CA GLY A 271 1.86 17.47 2.64
C GLY A 271 0.71 16.73 1.93
N GLU A 272 0.91 15.50 1.50
CA GLU A 272 -0.04 14.72 0.68
C GLU A 272 -0.85 13.68 1.45
N VAL A 273 -1.09 13.88 2.74
CA VAL A 273 -1.97 12.96 3.49
C VAL A 273 -3.42 13.18 3.06
N LYS A 274 -3.95 12.23 2.30
CA LYS A 274 -5.36 12.16 1.89
C LYS A 274 -5.97 10.84 2.38
N VAL A 275 -7.28 10.79 2.52
CA VAL A 275 -8.00 9.53 2.82
C VAL A 275 -7.72 8.45 1.78
N SER A 276 -7.39 8.83 0.54
CA SER A 276 -6.92 7.91 -0.50
C SER A 276 -5.58 7.22 -0.19
N ALA A 277 -4.84 7.67 0.82
CA ALA A 277 -3.62 7.04 1.30
C ALA A 277 -3.88 5.93 2.35
N LEU A 278 -5.11 5.78 2.83
CA LEU A 278 -5.49 4.69 3.73
C LEU A 278 -5.41 3.36 2.97
N ARG A 279 -4.69 2.42 3.54
CA ARG A 279 -4.58 1.05 3.02
C ARG A 279 -5.08 0.04 4.05
N ASP A 280 -5.38 -1.16 3.58
CA ASP A 280 -5.63 -2.28 4.49
C ASP A 280 -4.40 -2.51 5.36
N VAL A 281 -4.62 -2.99 6.58
CA VAL A 281 -3.53 -3.38 7.47
C VAL A 281 -2.85 -4.61 6.88
N ASP A 282 -1.56 -4.49 6.59
CA ASP A 282 -0.78 -5.62 6.13
C ASP A 282 -0.41 -6.55 7.28
N VAL A 283 -0.35 -7.86 7.00
CA VAL A 283 0.07 -8.86 7.98
C VAL A 283 1.47 -8.58 8.53
N GLU A 284 2.32 -7.95 7.74
CA GLU A 284 3.65 -7.50 8.16
C GLU A 284 3.60 -6.61 9.40
N GLU A 285 2.59 -5.75 9.51
CA GLU A 285 2.38 -4.84 10.64
C GLU A 285 1.96 -5.57 11.93
N LEU A 286 1.33 -6.76 11.80
CA LEU A 286 0.99 -7.62 12.95
C LEU A 286 2.20 -8.38 13.50
N LEU A 287 3.22 -8.63 12.69
CA LEU A 287 4.42 -9.33 13.12
C LEU A 287 5.32 -8.45 14.00
N GLY A 288 5.09 -7.13 14.00
CA GLY A 288 5.72 -6.18 14.92
C GLY A 288 7.24 -6.20 14.89
N ARG A 289 7.84 -6.44 13.71
CA ARG A 289 9.30 -6.43 13.58
C ARG A 289 9.81 -4.99 13.51
N ASP A 290 10.81 -4.70 14.30
CA ASP A 290 11.53 -3.43 14.17
C ASP A 290 12.26 -3.37 12.82
N PRO A 291 12.34 -2.19 12.21
CA PRO A 291 13.13 -2.01 11.01
C PRO A 291 14.58 -2.44 11.25
N ILE A 292 15.06 -3.35 10.42
CA ILE A 292 16.44 -3.83 10.54
C ILE A 292 17.44 -2.71 10.29
N LYS A 293 18.54 -2.75 11.03
CA LYS A 293 19.66 -1.81 10.87
C LYS A 293 20.72 -2.49 10.03
N VAL A 294 20.97 -1.97 8.84
CA VAL A 294 22.10 -2.34 7.98
C VAL A 294 23.04 -1.14 7.83
N ASN A 295 24.30 -1.40 7.54
CA ASN A 295 25.25 -0.34 7.24
C ASN A 295 25.12 0.10 5.77
N MET A 296 24.31 1.11 5.56
CA MET A 296 24.03 1.65 4.21
C MET A 296 25.28 2.17 3.52
N GLU A 297 26.26 2.69 4.28
CA GLU A 297 27.51 3.23 3.74
C GLU A 297 28.41 2.11 3.20
N GLU A 298 28.53 0.98 3.91
CA GLU A 298 29.28 -0.19 3.46
C GLU A 298 28.66 -0.79 2.18
N ILE A 299 27.33 -0.92 2.15
CA ILE A 299 26.62 -1.43 0.96
C ILE A 299 26.82 -0.48 -0.22
N HIS A 300 26.68 0.84 0.01
CA HIS A 300 26.91 1.84 -1.02
C HIS A 300 28.35 1.75 -1.58
N ALA A 301 29.35 1.74 -0.71
CA ALA A 301 30.76 1.63 -1.12
C ALA A 301 31.04 0.36 -1.91
N PHE A 302 30.33 -0.74 -1.62
CA PHE A 302 30.49 -2.00 -2.31
C PHE A 302 29.83 -2.02 -3.70
N ILE A 303 28.69 -1.35 -3.89
CA ILE A 303 27.88 -1.39 -5.11
C ILE A 303 28.13 -0.20 -6.05
N HIS A 304 28.39 0.98 -5.49
CA HIS A 304 28.53 2.20 -6.27
C HIS A 304 29.60 2.07 -7.36
N GLY A 305 29.24 2.48 -8.57
CA GLY A 305 30.12 2.49 -9.72
C GLY A 305 30.47 1.12 -10.29
N LYS A 306 29.91 0.01 -9.77
CA LYS A 306 30.13 -1.35 -10.27
C LYS A 306 29.03 -1.81 -11.23
N LYS A 307 29.39 -2.76 -12.09
CA LYS A 307 28.42 -3.51 -12.91
C LYS A 307 27.85 -4.65 -12.07
N VAL A 308 26.57 -4.60 -11.77
CA VAL A 308 25.90 -5.59 -10.93
C VAL A 308 24.87 -6.36 -11.73
N MET A 309 24.91 -7.69 -11.66
CA MET A 309 23.94 -8.57 -12.30
C MET A 309 23.04 -9.25 -11.27
N VAL A 310 21.76 -9.31 -11.56
CA VAL A 310 20.76 -10.05 -10.77
C VAL A 310 20.09 -11.08 -11.68
N THR A 311 20.34 -12.36 -11.43
CA THR A 311 19.62 -13.44 -12.11
C THR A 311 18.33 -13.76 -11.36
N GLY A 312 17.28 -14.13 -12.07
CA GLY A 312 15.93 -14.21 -11.48
C GLY A 312 15.41 -12.85 -11.03
N GLY A 313 15.84 -11.79 -11.74
CA GLY A 313 15.60 -10.40 -11.35
C GLY A 313 14.13 -9.95 -11.40
N GLY A 314 13.25 -10.69 -12.08
CA GLY A 314 11.80 -10.49 -12.06
C GLY A 314 11.10 -11.19 -10.88
N GLY A 315 11.80 -12.11 -10.18
CA GLY A 315 11.26 -12.79 -9.00
C GLY A 315 11.12 -11.86 -7.79
N SER A 316 10.45 -12.33 -6.72
CA SER A 316 10.20 -11.52 -5.51
C SER A 316 11.49 -11.00 -4.86
N ILE A 317 12.50 -11.85 -4.65
CA ILE A 317 13.80 -11.47 -4.10
C ILE A 317 14.62 -10.70 -5.13
N GLY A 318 14.69 -11.19 -6.38
CA GLY A 318 15.46 -10.56 -7.45
C GLY A 318 15.01 -9.14 -7.74
N SER A 319 13.71 -8.89 -7.84
CA SER A 319 13.17 -7.53 -8.06
C SER A 319 13.42 -6.62 -6.84
N GLY A 320 13.34 -7.17 -5.62
CA GLY A 320 13.73 -6.46 -4.41
C GLY A 320 15.20 -6.04 -4.44
N LEU A 321 16.11 -6.97 -4.83
CA LEU A 321 17.52 -6.68 -5.03
C LEU A 321 17.72 -5.58 -6.08
N CYS A 322 17.07 -5.68 -7.23
CA CYS A 322 17.16 -4.68 -8.30
C CYS A 322 16.75 -3.29 -7.81
N ARG A 323 15.65 -3.18 -7.02
CA ARG A 323 15.18 -1.91 -6.45
C ARG A 323 16.19 -1.28 -5.49
N GLN A 324 16.77 -2.07 -4.59
CA GLN A 324 17.73 -1.55 -3.63
C GLN A 324 19.07 -1.24 -4.29
N ILE A 325 19.59 -2.13 -5.16
CA ILE A 325 20.84 -1.90 -5.90
C ILE A 325 20.75 -0.62 -6.73
N ALA A 326 19.63 -0.38 -7.41
CA ALA A 326 19.41 0.84 -8.19
C ALA A 326 19.57 2.12 -7.34
N SER A 327 19.19 2.09 -6.05
CA SER A 327 19.33 3.24 -5.16
C SER A 327 20.79 3.54 -4.76
N TYR A 328 21.68 2.56 -4.88
CA TYR A 328 23.11 2.71 -4.60
C TYR A 328 23.95 3.15 -5.80
N GLN A 329 23.32 3.54 -6.92
CA GLN A 329 23.95 4.08 -8.12
C GLN A 329 25.07 3.17 -8.70
N PRO A 330 24.74 1.92 -9.08
CA PRO A 330 25.69 1.08 -9.78
C PRO A 330 26.05 1.72 -11.13
N LYS A 331 27.25 1.39 -11.67
CA LYS A 331 27.63 1.79 -13.03
C LYS A 331 26.65 1.23 -14.07
N GLN A 332 26.23 -0.01 -13.89
CA GLN A 332 25.24 -0.68 -14.72
C GLN A 332 24.51 -1.74 -13.90
N LEU A 333 23.18 -1.83 -14.04
CA LEU A 333 22.37 -2.89 -13.46
C LEU A 333 21.86 -3.81 -14.57
N ILE A 334 22.23 -5.09 -14.48
CA ILE A 334 21.87 -6.13 -15.45
C ILE A 334 20.84 -7.05 -14.80
N VAL A 335 19.64 -7.07 -15.33
CA VAL A 335 18.54 -7.95 -14.91
C VAL A 335 18.45 -9.10 -15.89
N PHE A 336 18.58 -10.34 -15.40
CA PHE A 336 18.47 -11.53 -16.22
C PHE A 336 17.37 -12.44 -15.68
N ASP A 337 16.37 -12.74 -16.49
CA ASP A 337 15.23 -13.58 -16.08
C ASP A 337 14.72 -14.42 -17.25
N ILE A 338 14.14 -15.58 -16.97
CA ILE A 338 13.49 -16.41 -17.96
C ILE A 338 12.07 -15.92 -18.28
N TYR A 339 11.40 -15.26 -17.31
CA TYR A 339 10.03 -14.82 -17.44
C TYR A 339 9.95 -13.34 -17.84
N GLU A 340 9.62 -13.11 -19.11
CA GLU A 340 9.63 -11.78 -19.72
C GLU A 340 8.71 -10.76 -19.04
N ASN A 341 7.50 -11.17 -18.61
CA ASN A 341 6.53 -10.22 -18.03
C ASN A 341 7.06 -9.59 -16.75
N ASN A 342 7.57 -10.40 -15.82
CA ASN A 342 8.15 -9.89 -14.59
C ASN A 342 9.41 -9.05 -14.84
N ALA A 343 10.23 -9.45 -15.84
CA ALA A 343 11.40 -8.67 -16.25
C ALA A 343 10.99 -7.32 -16.85
N TYR A 344 9.90 -7.28 -17.61
CA TYR A 344 9.34 -6.06 -18.16
C TYR A 344 8.80 -5.14 -17.05
N ASP A 345 8.05 -5.68 -16.10
CA ASP A 345 7.47 -4.89 -14.99
C ASP A 345 8.55 -4.17 -14.18
N ILE A 346 9.61 -4.89 -13.77
CA ILE A 346 10.72 -4.28 -13.04
C ILE A 346 11.49 -3.27 -13.89
N GLN A 347 11.60 -3.50 -15.20
CA GLN A 347 12.19 -2.53 -16.13
C GLN A 347 11.42 -1.22 -16.15
N GLN A 348 10.10 -1.26 -16.29
CA GLN A 348 9.25 -0.06 -16.33
C GLN A 348 9.31 0.71 -15.01
N GLU A 349 9.29 -0.01 -13.88
CA GLU A 349 9.40 0.59 -12.55
C GLU A 349 10.73 1.32 -12.38
N LEU A 350 11.85 0.66 -12.68
CA LEU A 350 13.19 1.22 -12.48
C LEU A 350 13.47 2.38 -13.43
N LYS A 351 13.10 2.29 -14.72
CA LYS A 351 13.23 3.40 -15.67
C LYS A 351 12.47 4.64 -15.23
N LYS A 352 11.29 4.47 -14.66
CA LYS A 352 10.48 5.57 -14.14
C LYS A 352 11.11 6.21 -12.91
N LYS A 353 11.65 5.41 -11.99
CA LYS A 353 12.17 5.86 -10.71
C LYS A 353 13.61 6.39 -10.80
N TYR A 354 14.42 5.79 -11.68
CA TYR A 354 15.84 6.09 -11.88
C TYR A 354 16.12 6.28 -13.39
N PRO A 355 15.76 7.43 -13.98
CA PRO A 355 15.88 7.65 -15.43
C PRO A 355 17.33 7.59 -15.96
N ASP A 356 18.30 7.94 -15.11
CA ASP A 356 19.74 7.99 -15.46
C ASP A 356 20.46 6.66 -15.22
N LEU A 357 19.78 5.62 -14.72
CA LEU A 357 20.38 4.32 -14.48
C LEU A 357 20.65 3.60 -15.80
N ASP A 358 21.89 3.18 -16.01
CA ASP A 358 22.26 2.25 -17.09
C ASP A 358 21.68 0.87 -16.76
N LEU A 359 20.43 0.64 -17.23
CA LEU A 359 19.63 -0.56 -16.96
C LEU A 359 19.55 -1.45 -18.19
N VAL A 360 20.09 -2.64 -18.09
CA VAL A 360 20.02 -3.70 -19.09
C VAL A 360 19.08 -4.80 -18.58
N VAL A 361 18.08 -5.16 -19.36
CA VAL A 361 17.13 -6.24 -19.02
C VAL A 361 17.17 -7.28 -20.12
N LEU A 362 17.50 -8.52 -19.75
CA LEU A 362 17.74 -9.63 -20.67
C LEU A 362 16.84 -10.80 -20.33
N VAL A 363 16.22 -11.37 -21.35
CA VAL A 363 15.47 -12.63 -21.24
C VAL A 363 16.37 -13.80 -21.60
N GLY A 364 16.37 -14.84 -20.74
CA GLY A 364 17.14 -16.04 -20.98
C GLY A 364 17.08 -17.02 -19.80
N SER A 365 17.46 -18.26 -20.07
CA SER A 365 17.56 -19.32 -19.05
C SER A 365 18.99 -19.46 -18.55
N ILE A 366 19.17 -19.62 -17.24
CA ILE A 366 20.47 -19.96 -16.64
C ILE A 366 20.93 -21.36 -17.01
N ARG A 367 20.05 -22.22 -17.55
CA ARG A 367 20.36 -23.54 -18.05
C ARG A 367 21.09 -23.52 -19.40
N ASP A 368 20.92 -22.43 -20.14
CA ASP A 368 21.53 -22.26 -21.47
C ASP A 368 22.94 -21.69 -21.32
N SER A 369 23.94 -22.59 -21.52
CA SER A 369 25.35 -22.24 -21.41
C SER A 369 25.77 -21.19 -22.43
N ARG A 370 25.29 -21.25 -23.68
CA ARG A 370 25.63 -20.27 -24.73
C ARG A 370 25.13 -18.89 -24.38
N ARG A 371 23.85 -18.82 -23.94
CA ARG A 371 23.24 -17.55 -23.56
C ARG A 371 23.92 -16.90 -22.35
N ILE A 372 24.19 -17.71 -21.31
CA ILE A 372 24.82 -17.19 -20.09
C ILE A 372 26.26 -16.72 -20.38
N ASN A 373 27.06 -17.49 -21.09
CA ASN A 373 28.43 -17.11 -21.46
C ASN A 373 28.44 -15.84 -22.29
N ALA A 374 27.59 -15.71 -23.33
CA ALA A 374 27.53 -14.52 -24.16
C ALA A 374 27.13 -13.25 -23.33
N VAL A 375 26.26 -13.40 -22.34
CA VAL A 375 25.91 -12.31 -21.43
C VAL A 375 27.09 -11.89 -20.56
N PHE A 376 27.80 -12.84 -19.95
CA PHE A 376 28.94 -12.54 -19.11
C PHE A 376 30.13 -11.95 -19.92
N GLU A 377 30.40 -12.45 -21.09
CA GLU A 377 31.44 -11.92 -22.01
C GLU A 377 31.10 -10.46 -22.41
N THR A 378 29.84 -10.17 -22.75
CA THR A 378 29.41 -8.85 -23.23
C THR A 378 29.42 -7.82 -22.12
N TYR A 379 28.83 -8.14 -20.97
CA TYR A 379 28.58 -7.17 -19.92
C TYR A 379 29.63 -7.16 -18.81
N ARG A 380 30.30 -8.30 -18.57
CA ARG A 380 31.35 -8.49 -17.55
C ARG A 380 30.93 -7.95 -16.19
N PRO A 381 29.89 -8.53 -15.56
CA PRO A 381 29.44 -8.08 -14.24
C PRO A 381 30.52 -8.33 -13.19
N GLU A 382 30.74 -7.31 -12.34
CA GLU A 382 31.71 -7.40 -11.24
C GLU A 382 31.11 -8.07 -10.01
N VAL A 383 29.78 -7.92 -9.81
CA VAL A 383 29.02 -8.54 -8.71
C VAL A 383 27.79 -9.24 -9.28
N VAL A 384 27.55 -10.46 -8.85
CA VAL A 384 26.39 -11.25 -9.24
C VAL A 384 25.59 -11.65 -8.03
N TYR A 385 24.30 -11.34 -8.02
CA TYR A 385 23.31 -11.87 -7.08
C TYR A 385 22.48 -12.93 -7.81
N HIS A 386 22.70 -14.19 -7.45
CA HIS A 386 22.06 -15.32 -8.12
C HIS A 386 20.79 -15.75 -7.40
N ALA A 387 19.64 -15.20 -7.82
CA ALA A 387 18.32 -15.50 -7.25
C ALA A 387 17.41 -16.35 -8.17
N ALA A 388 17.91 -16.76 -9.33
CA ALA A 388 17.18 -17.64 -10.24
C ALA A 388 17.11 -19.07 -9.69
N ALA A 389 15.91 -19.52 -9.31
CA ALA A 389 15.67 -20.89 -8.84
C ALA A 389 14.19 -21.26 -8.89
N HIS A 390 13.89 -22.54 -9.06
CA HIS A 390 12.58 -23.11 -8.77
C HIS A 390 12.46 -23.35 -7.27
N LYS A 391 11.38 -22.86 -6.63
CA LYS A 391 11.25 -22.83 -5.16
C LYS A 391 10.03 -23.58 -4.60
N HIS A 392 9.04 -23.93 -5.44
CA HIS A 392 7.81 -24.56 -4.99
C HIS A 392 8.03 -26.06 -4.70
N VAL A 393 8.04 -26.42 -3.42
CA VAL A 393 8.32 -27.79 -2.97
C VAL A 393 7.41 -28.82 -3.66
N PRO A 394 6.07 -28.69 -3.68
CA PRO A 394 5.23 -29.72 -4.32
C PRO A 394 5.55 -29.92 -5.81
N LEU A 395 5.73 -28.81 -6.56
CA LEU A 395 6.02 -28.89 -7.99
C LEU A 395 7.39 -29.53 -8.26
N MET A 396 8.35 -29.30 -7.38
CA MET A 396 9.67 -29.90 -7.53
C MET A 396 9.67 -31.38 -7.11
N GLU A 397 8.84 -31.76 -6.14
CA GLU A 397 8.59 -33.18 -5.86
C GLU A 397 7.99 -33.92 -7.08
N ASP A 398 7.07 -33.28 -7.79
CA ASP A 398 6.49 -33.84 -9.02
C ASP A 398 7.46 -33.78 -10.22
N SER A 399 8.48 -32.93 -10.18
CA SER A 399 9.42 -32.69 -11.29
C SER A 399 10.88 -32.59 -10.80
N PRO A 400 11.43 -33.64 -10.20
CA PRO A 400 12.75 -33.63 -9.55
C PRO A 400 13.87 -33.29 -10.52
N CYS A 401 13.85 -33.84 -11.74
CA CYS A 401 14.85 -33.55 -12.76
C CYS A 401 14.90 -32.06 -13.14
N GLU A 402 13.75 -31.39 -13.19
CA GLU A 402 13.69 -29.92 -13.46
C GLU A 402 14.30 -29.11 -12.32
N SER A 403 14.15 -29.56 -11.06
CA SER A 403 14.84 -28.97 -9.92
C SER A 403 16.36 -29.02 -10.08
N ILE A 404 16.88 -30.15 -10.49
CA ILE A 404 18.34 -30.37 -10.72
C ILE A 404 18.82 -29.55 -11.93
N LYS A 405 18.15 -29.66 -13.08
CA LYS A 405 18.53 -28.90 -14.29
C LYS A 405 18.61 -27.40 -14.01
N ASN A 406 17.56 -26.84 -13.35
CA ASN A 406 17.48 -25.42 -13.14
C ASN A 406 18.33 -24.94 -11.96
N ASN A 407 18.11 -25.52 -10.77
CA ASN A 407 18.77 -25.01 -9.56
C ASN A 407 20.25 -25.40 -9.52
N VAL A 408 20.57 -26.67 -9.75
CA VAL A 408 21.94 -27.19 -9.58
C VAL A 408 22.80 -26.84 -10.80
N ILE A 409 22.40 -27.35 -11.97
CA ILE A 409 23.21 -27.19 -13.19
C ILE A 409 23.19 -25.74 -13.67
N GLY A 410 22.03 -25.02 -13.53
CA GLY A 410 21.95 -23.61 -13.83
C GLY A 410 22.85 -22.74 -12.94
N THR A 411 22.94 -23.06 -11.63
CA THR A 411 23.87 -22.38 -10.70
C THR A 411 25.31 -22.66 -11.10
N TYR A 412 25.66 -23.91 -11.39
CA TYR A 412 27.02 -24.29 -11.83
C TYR A 412 27.45 -23.48 -13.07
N LYS A 413 26.64 -23.48 -14.13
CA LYS A 413 26.91 -22.74 -15.37
C LYS A 413 27.06 -21.25 -15.15
N THR A 414 26.20 -20.66 -14.31
CA THR A 414 26.26 -19.24 -13.99
C THR A 414 27.53 -18.92 -13.20
N ALA A 415 27.89 -19.75 -12.21
CA ALA A 415 29.10 -19.59 -11.41
C ALA A 415 30.38 -19.75 -12.28
N TYR A 416 30.39 -20.73 -13.19
CA TYR A 416 31.48 -20.94 -14.12
C TYR A 416 31.68 -19.74 -15.05
N ALA A 417 30.61 -19.24 -15.66
CA ALA A 417 30.65 -18.02 -16.48
C ALA A 417 31.12 -16.78 -15.71
N ALA A 418 30.70 -16.64 -14.46
CA ALA A 418 31.14 -15.54 -13.58
C ALA A 418 32.66 -15.62 -13.33
N MET A 419 33.17 -16.79 -12.98
CA MET A 419 34.59 -17.03 -12.74
C MET A 419 35.43 -16.75 -14.00
N MET A 420 35.04 -17.27 -15.15
CA MET A 420 35.77 -17.10 -16.41
C MET A 420 35.81 -15.67 -16.93
N ASN A 421 34.83 -14.84 -16.54
CA ASN A 421 34.72 -13.45 -16.99
C ASN A 421 35.14 -12.40 -15.93
N GLY A 422 35.85 -12.81 -14.87
CA GLY A 422 36.47 -11.91 -13.90
C GLY A 422 35.48 -11.26 -12.93
N CYS A 423 34.37 -11.92 -12.63
CA CYS A 423 33.48 -11.50 -11.56
C CYS A 423 34.23 -11.44 -10.22
N GLN A 424 34.05 -10.38 -9.44
CA GLN A 424 34.71 -10.23 -8.15
C GLN A 424 33.95 -10.99 -7.05
N ARG A 425 32.60 -10.94 -7.08
CA ARG A 425 31.75 -11.56 -6.06
C ARG A 425 30.51 -12.20 -6.66
N PHE A 426 30.29 -13.45 -6.28
CA PHE A 426 29.11 -14.21 -6.63
C PHE A 426 28.33 -14.59 -5.36
N VAL A 427 27.11 -14.09 -5.21
CA VAL A 427 26.26 -14.30 -4.04
C VAL A 427 25.09 -15.19 -4.43
N LEU A 428 25.07 -16.42 -3.95
CA LEU A 428 23.97 -17.37 -4.13
C LEU A 428 22.87 -17.10 -3.11
N ILE A 429 21.63 -16.93 -3.57
CA ILE A 429 20.46 -16.92 -2.70
C ILE A 429 20.05 -18.34 -2.36
N SER A 430 20.18 -18.71 -1.08
CA SER A 430 19.84 -20.04 -0.54
C SER A 430 18.64 -19.97 0.41
N THR A 431 18.33 -21.05 1.09
CA THR A 431 17.14 -21.21 1.92
C THR A 431 17.43 -22.05 3.17
N ASP A 432 16.62 -21.87 4.22
CA ASP A 432 16.55 -22.73 5.41
C ASP A 432 16.27 -24.20 5.07
N LYS A 433 15.59 -24.46 3.95
CA LYS A 433 15.26 -25.82 3.47
C LYS A 433 16.45 -26.62 2.92
N ALA A 434 17.60 -25.97 2.73
CA ALA A 434 18.87 -26.63 2.42
C ALA A 434 19.49 -27.33 3.64
N VAL A 435 19.00 -27.04 4.85
CA VAL A 435 19.41 -27.66 6.12
C VAL A 435 18.62 -28.94 6.33
N ASN A 436 19.29 -30.10 6.44
CA ASN A 436 18.66 -31.42 6.57
C ASN A 436 17.44 -31.56 5.64
N PRO A 437 17.61 -31.47 4.31
CA PRO A 437 16.49 -31.41 3.39
C PRO A 437 15.61 -32.67 3.44
N THR A 438 14.29 -32.47 3.43
CA THR A 438 13.29 -33.56 3.34
C THR A 438 12.58 -33.56 2.00
N ASN A 439 13.02 -32.70 1.08
CA ASN A 439 12.45 -32.54 -0.25
C ASN A 439 13.54 -32.20 -1.27
N ILE A 440 13.28 -32.55 -2.56
CA ILE A 440 14.24 -32.39 -3.65
C ILE A 440 14.61 -30.91 -3.90
N MET A 441 13.68 -29.95 -3.65
CA MET A 441 13.98 -28.53 -3.78
C MET A 441 15.04 -28.09 -2.76
N GLY A 442 14.88 -28.49 -1.49
CA GLY A 442 15.87 -28.24 -0.43
C GLY A 442 17.21 -28.92 -0.73
N ALA A 443 17.19 -30.17 -1.16
CA ALA A 443 18.39 -30.92 -1.57
C ALA A 443 19.09 -30.25 -2.77
N SER A 444 18.35 -29.77 -3.76
CA SER A 444 18.93 -29.02 -4.90
C SER A 444 19.61 -27.70 -4.43
N LYS A 445 19.08 -27.01 -3.46
CA LYS A 445 19.72 -25.80 -2.90
C LYS A 445 20.96 -26.14 -2.08
N ARG A 446 20.98 -27.30 -1.38
CA ARG A 446 22.20 -27.81 -0.73
C ARG A 446 23.29 -28.14 -1.74
N LEU A 447 22.95 -28.77 -2.84
CA LEU A 447 23.88 -29.00 -3.95
C LEU A 447 24.45 -27.70 -4.53
N CYS A 448 23.60 -26.64 -4.65
CA CYS A 448 24.07 -25.31 -5.06
C CYS A 448 25.11 -24.74 -4.08
N GLU A 449 24.92 -24.89 -2.77
CA GLU A 449 25.89 -24.45 -1.77
C GLU A 449 27.21 -25.23 -1.89
N MET A 450 27.14 -26.55 -2.10
CA MET A 450 28.33 -27.40 -2.34
C MET A 450 29.07 -26.93 -3.60
N ILE A 451 28.37 -26.58 -4.68
CA ILE A 451 28.96 -25.97 -5.87
C ILE A 451 29.74 -24.71 -5.51
N ILE A 452 29.11 -23.75 -4.81
CA ILE A 452 29.76 -22.50 -4.44
C ILE A 452 31.02 -22.72 -3.60
N GLN A 453 30.95 -23.64 -2.65
CA GLN A 453 32.11 -24.04 -1.83
C GLN A 453 33.21 -24.71 -2.66
N SER A 454 32.87 -25.54 -3.66
CA SER A 454 33.82 -26.17 -4.56
C SER A 454 34.54 -25.15 -5.42
N PHE A 455 33.84 -24.19 -6.00
CA PHE A 455 34.44 -23.12 -6.79
C PHE A 455 35.42 -22.29 -5.96
N ASP A 456 35.00 -21.85 -4.78
CA ASP A 456 35.85 -21.06 -3.87
C ASP A 456 37.12 -21.87 -3.48
N ARG A 457 36.97 -23.13 -3.13
CA ARG A 457 38.09 -24.02 -2.75
C ARG A 457 39.07 -24.21 -3.89
N MET A 458 38.61 -24.55 -5.10
CA MET A 458 39.45 -24.77 -6.27
C MET A 458 40.23 -23.50 -6.67
N ILE A 459 39.61 -22.32 -6.54
CA ILE A 459 40.27 -21.02 -6.78
C ILE A 459 41.36 -20.77 -5.72
N LYS A 460 41.08 -20.99 -4.45
CA LYS A 460 42.02 -20.78 -3.34
C LYS A 460 43.21 -21.79 -3.39
N GLU A 461 42.96 -22.98 -3.86
CA GLU A 461 43.99 -24.02 -4.07
C GLU A 461 44.79 -23.79 -5.37
N GLY A 462 44.37 -22.85 -6.23
CA GLY A 462 45.04 -22.55 -7.50
C GLY A 462 44.83 -23.62 -8.58
N THR A 463 43.76 -24.39 -8.50
CA THR A 463 43.43 -25.49 -9.41
C THR A 463 42.05 -25.35 -10.07
N PRO A 464 41.63 -24.15 -10.54
CA PRO A 464 40.30 -23.93 -11.12
C PRO A 464 40.06 -24.73 -12.40
N GLU A 465 41.12 -25.16 -13.08
CA GLU A 465 41.07 -26.03 -14.29
C GLU A 465 40.52 -27.43 -14.01
N LYS A 466 40.48 -27.86 -12.75
CA LYS A 466 39.83 -29.13 -12.35
C LYS A 466 38.31 -29.05 -12.34
N LEU A 467 37.73 -27.88 -12.44
CA LEU A 467 36.27 -27.71 -12.53
C LEU A 467 35.78 -28.21 -13.89
N PRO A 468 34.87 -29.21 -13.95
CA PRO A 468 34.40 -29.75 -15.21
C PRO A 468 33.58 -28.73 -16.00
N ILE A 469 33.67 -28.81 -17.33
CA ILE A 469 32.80 -27.98 -18.17
C ILE A 469 31.49 -28.73 -18.38
N LEU A 470 30.38 -28.23 -17.82
CA LEU A 470 29.06 -28.83 -17.93
C LEU A 470 28.25 -28.17 -19.07
N TYR A 471 28.07 -28.91 -20.16
CA TYR A 471 27.25 -28.44 -21.30
C TYR A 471 25.79 -28.88 -21.19
N ALA A 472 24.89 -28.11 -21.79
CA ALA A 472 23.47 -28.36 -21.72
C ALA A 472 22.97 -29.46 -22.68
N HIS A 473 23.69 -29.76 -23.76
CA HIS A 473 23.23 -30.63 -24.82
C HIS A 473 24.37 -31.60 -25.22
N ALA A 474 24.18 -32.87 -24.90
CA ALA A 474 25.07 -33.92 -25.30
C ALA A 474 25.10 -34.17 -26.83
N ASP A 475 24.08 -33.66 -27.55
CA ASP A 475 23.88 -33.87 -28.98
C ASP A 475 24.45 -32.78 -29.89
N ASP A 476 25.07 -31.73 -29.32
CA ASP A 476 25.78 -30.74 -30.14
C ASP A 476 27.09 -31.35 -30.65
N GLU A 477 27.05 -32.05 -31.79
CA GLU A 477 28.21 -32.50 -32.55
C GLU A 477 29.16 -31.39 -32.95
N ASP A 478 28.72 -30.14 -32.92
CA ASP A 478 29.52 -28.91 -33.00
C ASP A 478 30.19 -28.57 -31.66
N GLY A 479 30.71 -29.53 -30.95
CA GLY A 479 31.43 -29.41 -29.67
C GLY A 479 32.71 -28.58 -29.67
N ALA A 480 32.86 -27.67 -30.58
CA ALA A 480 33.82 -26.59 -30.53
C ALA A 480 33.31 -25.41 -29.72
N MET A 481 32.97 -25.63 -28.46
CA MET A 481 33.22 -24.54 -27.53
C MET A 481 34.73 -24.33 -27.51
N VAL A 482 35.16 -23.21 -28.04
CA VAL A 482 36.50 -22.67 -27.90
C VAL A 482 36.95 -22.97 -26.48
N GLN A 483 38.03 -23.74 -26.33
CA GLN A 483 38.73 -23.86 -25.06
C GLN A 483 39.08 -22.46 -24.64
N GLN A 484 38.22 -21.86 -23.82
CA GLN A 484 38.54 -20.55 -23.23
C GLN A 484 39.76 -20.81 -22.35
N GLU A 485 40.86 -20.12 -22.65
CA GLU A 485 42.02 -20.14 -21.76
C GLU A 485 41.57 -19.61 -20.40
N PHE A 486 41.88 -20.31 -19.33
CA PHE A 486 41.60 -19.86 -17.98
C PHE A 486 42.29 -18.52 -17.73
N PRO A 487 41.58 -17.52 -17.18
CA PRO A 487 42.22 -16.28 -16.80
C PRO A 487 43.40 -16.50 -15.85
N LYS A 488 44.50 -15.82 -16.06
CA LYS A 488 45.72 -16.00 -15.26
C LYS A 488 45.59 -15.63 -13.77
N ASP A 489 44.56 -14.83 -13.39
CA ASP A 489 44.37 -14.32 -12.04
C ASP A 489 42.85 -14.35 -11.70
N ILE A 490 42.37 -15.52 -11.30
CA ILE A 490 40.98 -15.70 -10.89
C ILE A 490 40.88 -15.36 -9.41
N LYS A 491 40.05 -14.32 -9.08
CA LYS A 491 39.83 -13.80 -7.71
C LYS A 491 38.36 -13.78 -7.31
N THR A 492 37.53 -14.53 -8.04
CA THR A 492 36.07 -14.54 -7.74
C THR A 492 35.81 -15.18 -6.38
N GLU A 493 35.17 -14.45 -5.50
CA GLU A 493 34.74 -14.94 -4.19
C GLU A 493 33.30 -15.44 -4.30
N PHE A 494 33.07 -16.69 -3.92
CA PHE A 494 31.78 -17.36 -3.97
C PHE A 494 31.20 -17.52 -2.59
N VAL A 495 29.96 -17.05 -2.38
CA VAL A 495 29.27 -17.16 -1.09
C VAL A 495 27.79 -17.46 -1.27
N ALA A 496 27.19 -18.04 -0.22
CA ALA A 496 25.75 -18.29 -0.17
C ALA A 496 25.12 -17.54 1.01
N VAL A 497 23.84 -17.18 0.88
CA VAL A 497 23.06 -16.54 1.95
C VAL A 497 21.76 -17.33 2.15
N ARG A 498 21.60 -17.92 3.34
CA ARG A 498 20.42 -18.67 3.78
C ARG A 498 19.46 -17.77 4.53
N PHE A 499 18.18 -17.86 4.19
CA PHE A 499 17.08 -17.30 4.97
C PHE A 499 15.81 -18.11 4.77
N GLY A 500 14.82 -17.92 5.64
CA GLY A 500 13.56 -18.65 5.61
C GLY A 500 12.54 -18.03 4.66
N ASN A 501 11.25 -18.11 5.03
CA ASN A 501 10.21 -17.61 4.14
C ASN A 501 10.16 -16.07 4.14
N VAL A 502 9.78 -15.52 2.99
CA VAL A 502 9.55 -14.06 2.86
C VAL A 502 8.06 -13.77 2.66
N LEU A 503 7.58 -12.75 3.37
CA LEU A 503 6.18 -12.34 3.33
C LEU A 503 5.81 -11.79 1.95
N GLY A 504 4.60 -12.12 1.51
CA GLY A 504 4.05 -11.57 0.27
C GLY A 504 4.76 -12.02 -1.03
N SER A 505 5.68 -13.01 -0.96
CA SER A 505 6.32 -13.53 -2.17
C SER A 505 5.33 -14.29 -3.05
N ASN A 506 5.54 -14.25 -4.38
CA ASN A 506 4.67 -14.92 -5.35
C ASN A 506 4.49 -16.41 -5.01
N GLY A 507 3.23 -16.86 -4.97
CA GLY A 507 2.85 -18.24 -4.64
C GLY A 507 3.10 -18.64 -3.19
N SER A 508 3.32 -17.69 -2.27
CA SER A 508 3.43 -17.95 -0.84
C SER A 508 2.07 -18.03 -0.16
N VAL A 509 2.05 -18.42 1.11
CA VAL A 509 0.84 -18.68 1.90
C VAL A 509 -0.06 -17.47 2.05
N ILE A 510 0.48 -16.25 2.19
CA ILE A 510 -0.33 -15.03 2.39
C ILE A 510 -1.17 -14.67 1.16
N PRO A 511 -0.63 -14.56 -0.07
CA PRO A 511 -1.44 -14.37 -1.26
C PRO A 511 -2.50 -15.47 -1.46
N LEU A 512 -2.17 -16.72 -1.13
CA LEU A 512 -3.13 -17.82 -1.20
C LEU A 512 -4.30 -17.61 -0.22
N PHE A 513 -4.00 -17.31 1.04
CA PHE A 513 -5.04 -17.06 2.04
C PHE A 513 -5.91 -15.85 1.70
N LYS A 514 -5.31 -14.74 1.23
CA LYS A 514 -6.07 -13.56 0.78
C LYS A 514 -7.06 -13.93 -0.33
N LYS A 515 -6.59 -14.69 -1.33
CA LYS A 515 -7.44 -15.17 -2.44
C LYS A 515 -8.57 -16.06 -1.93
N GLN A 516 -8.28 -17.03 -1.06
CA GLN A 516 -9.28 -17.92 -0.47
C GLN A 516 -10.33 -17.15 0.36
N ILE A 517 -9.92 -16.11 1.10
CA ILE A 517 -10.84 -15.25 1.84
C ILE A 517 -11.74 -14.45 0.89
N GLU A 518 -11.17 -13.88 -0.18
CA GLU A 518 -11.93 -13.15 -1.21
C GLU A 518 -12.94 -14.03 -1.94
N GLU A 519 -12.63 -15.33 -2.12
CA GLU A 519 -13.51 -16.33 -2.74
C GLU A 519 -14.58 -16.89 -1.76
N GLY A 520 -14.56 -16.48 -0.47
CA GLY A 520 -15.51 -16.93 0.54
C GLY A 520 -15.08 -18.18 1.32
N GLY A 521 -13.82 -18.59 1.21
CA GLY A 521 -13.22 -19.72 1.92
C GLY A 521 -13.46 -21.09 1.25
N PRO A 522 -13.04 -22.20 1.90
CA PRO A 522 -12.31 -22.23 3.15
C PRO A 522 -10.85 -21.79 3.01
N VAL A 523 -10.24 -21.34 4.12
CA VAL A 523 -8.80 -21.14 4.19
C VAL A 523 -8.14 -22.46 4.55
N THR A 524 -7.20 -22.92 3.72
CA THR A 524 -6.57 -24.23 3.87
C THR A 524 -5.20 -24.13 4.53
N VAL A 525 -5.04 -24.77 5.69
CA VAL A 525 -3.79 -24.88 6.44
C VAL A 525 -3.34 -26.34 6.44
N THR A 526 -2.05 -26.61 6.23
CA THR A 526 -1.57 -28.00 6.10
C THR A 526 -1.54 -28.74 7.42
N HIS A 527 -1.25 -28.05 8.54
CA HIS A 527 -1.28 -28.66 9.89
C HIS A 527 -1.51 -27.56 10.95
N PRO A 528 -2.28 -27.82 12.05
CA PRO A 528 -2.54 -26.83 13.08
C PRO A 528 -1.28 -26.30 13.79
N ASP A 529 -0.24 -27.14 13.94
CA ASP A 529 0.99 -26.78 14.62
C ASP A 529 2.14 -26.41 13.70
N ILE A 530 1.86 -26.24 12.39
CA ILE A 530 2.91 -25.86 11.47
C ILE A 530 3.42 -24.45 11.75
N ILE A 531 4.73 -24.32 11.90
CA ILE A 531 5.39 -23.02 12.12
C ILE A 531 6.39 -22.72 11.00
N ARG A 532 6.51 -21.43 10.70
CA ARG A 532 7.49 -20.91 9.73
C ARG A 532 8.09 -19.62 10.28
N TYR A 533 9.32 -19.37 9.88
CA TYR A 533 9.97 -18.08 10.09
C TYR A 533 9.66 -17.17 8.92
N PHE A 534 9.38 -15.91 9.20
CA PHE A 534 9.08 -14.93 8.16
C PHE A 534 9.94 -13.68 8.30
N MET A 535 10.28 -13.12 7.15
CA MET A 535 10.96 -11.85 7.01
C MET A 535 10.29 -11.07 5.87
N THR A 536 10.30 -9.76 5.91
CA THR A 536 9.84 -8.97 4.76
C THR A 536 10.85 -9.03 3.61
N ILE A 537 10.40 -8.82 2.39
CA ILE A 537 11.31 -8.81 1.22
C ILE A 537 12.37 -7.70 1.36
N PRO A 538 12.03 -6.44 1.76
CA PRO A 538 13.04 -5.41 1.99
C PRO A 538 14.09 -5.77 3.04
N GLU A 539 13.69 -6.42 4.16
CA GLU A 539 14.61 -6.87 5.19
C GLU A 539 15.57 -7.93 4.64
N ALA A 540 15.05 -8.99 4.03
CA ALA A 540 15.84 -10.06 3.44
C ALA A 540 16.87 -9.52 2.44
N VAL A 541 16.43 -8.63 1.55
CA VAL A 541 17.29 -8.02 0.53
C VAL A 541 18.37 -7.16 1.15
N SER A 542 18.06 -6.33 2.15
CA SER A 542 19.05 -5.48 2.82
C SER A 542 20.12 -6.33 3.52
N LEU A 543 19.72 -7.41 4.20
CA LEU A 543 20.67 -8.31 4.85
C LEU A 543 21.49 -9.12 3.84
N VAL A 544 20.92 -9.53 2.71
CA VAL A 544 21.66 -10.19 1.61
C VAL A 544 22.72 -9.23 1.03
N LEU A 545 22.38 -7.97 0.80
CA LEU A 545 23.33 -6.97 0.32
C LEU A 545 24.47 -6.78 1.33
N GLN A 546 24.12 -6.68 2.61
CA GLN A 546 25.11 -6.53 3.69
C GLN A 546 25.99 -7.77 3.83
N ALA A 547 25.44 -8.99 3.78
CA ALA A 547 26.19 -10.23 3.78
C ALA A 547 27.17 -10.29 2.60
N GLY A 548 26.73 -9.83 1.42
CA GLY A 548 27.60 -9.69 0.25
C GLY A 548 28.81 -8.77 0.48
N THR A 549 28.73 -7.76 1.34
CA THR A 549 29.87 -6.91 1.68
C THR A 549 30.86 -7.58 2.63
N TYR A 550 30.41 -8.51 3.47
CA TYR A 550 31.24 -9.23 4.46
C TYR A 550 31.97 -10.44 3.90
N ALA A 551 31.61 -10.87 2.71
CA ALA A 551 32.12 -12.10 2.12
C ALA A 551 33.63 -12.07 1.84
N HIS A 552 34.29 -13.20 2.10
CA HIS A 552 35.69 -13.50 1.82
C HIS A 552 35.88 -14.81 1.02
N GLY A 553 34.77 -15.40 0.60
CA GLY A 553 34.70 -16.62 -0.19
C GLY A 553 34.55 -17.91 0.65
N GLY A 554 33.67 -18.79 0.21
CA GLY A 554 33.35 -20.08 0.82
C GLY A 554 32.34 -20.02 1.97
N GLU A 555 31.94 -18.84 2.44
CA GLU A 555 31.01 -18.72 3.55
C GLU A 555 29.57 -19.01 3.14
N ILE A 556 28.84 -19.59 4.09
CA ILE A 556 27.39 -19.68 4.07
C ILE A 556 26.86 -18.74 5.14
N PHE A 557 26.37 -17.57 4.74
CA PHE A 557 25.72 -16.65 5.66
C PHE A 557 24.32 -17.13 6.01
N VAL A 558 23.94 -16.99 7.29
CA VAL A 558 22.61 -17.33 7.82
C VAL A 558 21.98 -16.09 8.42
N LEU A 559 20.84 -15.71 7.90
CA LEU A 559 20.12 -14.55 8.40
C LEU A 559 19.25 -14.93 9.60
N ASP A 560 19.25 -14.09 10.65
CA ASP A 560 18.34 -14.27 11.77
C ASP A 560 16.90 -13.97 11.35
N MET A 561 16.05 -14.97 11.47
CA MET A 561 14.65 -14.92 11.07
C MET A 561 13.72 -14.41 12.18
N GLY A 562 14.24 -14.09 13.38
CA GLY A 562 13.44 -13.71 14.54
C GLY A 562 12.54 -14.84 15.04
N SER A 563 11.38 -14.49 15.60
CA SER A 563 10.45 -15.43 16.22
C SER A 563 9.67 -16.26 15.20
N PRO A 564 9.37 -17.53 15.49
CA PRO A 564 8.54 -18.38 14.64
C PRO A 564 7.08 -17.98 14.69
N VAL A 565 6.36 -18.20 13.58
CA VAL A 565 4.95 -17.86 13.42
C VAL A 565 4.14 -19.12 13.09
N LYS A 566 3.09 -19.40 13.89
CA LYS A 566 2.11 -20.44 13.57
C LYS A 566 1.27 -20.04 12.35
N ILE A 567 1.18 -20.91 11.35
CA ILE A 567 0.44 -20.63 10.13
C ILE A 567 -1.07 -20.58 10.39
N ASP A 568 -1.59 -21.37 11.32
CA ASP A 568 -2.99 -21.29 11.76
C ASP A 568 -3.31 -19.90 12.33
N THR A 569 -2.47 -19.38 13.23
CA THR A 569 -2.63 -18.03 13.78
C THR A 569 -2.58 -16.96 12.69
N LEU A 570 -1.68 -17.11 11.72
CA LEU A 570 -1.57 -16.23 10.58
C LEU A 570 -2.86 -16.22 9.73
N ALA A 571 -3.42 -17.41 9.44
CA ALA A 571 -4.67 -17.58 8.72
C ALA A 571 -5.84 -16.88 9.42
N ARG A 572 -6.00 -17.15 10.72
CA ARG A 572 -7.04 -16.55 11.56
C ARG A 572 -6.91 -15.03 11.65
N ASN A 573 -5.69 -14.52 11.78
CA ASN A 573 -5.43 -13.08 11.78
C ASN A 573 -5.79 -12.44 10.43
N LEU A 574 -5.50 -13.08 9.30
CA LEU A 574 -5.89 -12.58 7.98
C LEU A 574 -7.40 -12.51 7.80
N ILE A 575 -8.13 -13.53 8.26
CA ILE A 575 -9.61 -13.53 8.24
C ILE A 575 -10.13 -12.36 9.09
N LYS A 576 -9.62 -12.17 10.30
CA LYS A 576 -10.01 -11.06 11.19
C LYS A 576 -9.70 -9.68 10.57
N LEU A 577 -8.52 -9.52 9.95
CA LEU A 577 -8.13 -8.28 9.26
C LEU A 577 -9.07 -7.94 8.08
N SER A 578 -9.66 -8.95 7.47
CA SER A 578 -10.67 -8.78 6.41
C SER A 578 -12.06 -8.43 6.95
N GLY A 579 -12.20 -8.26 8.29
CA GLY A 579 -13.47 -7.97 8.95
C GLY A 579 -14.41 -9.18 9.08
N LEU A 580 -13.88 -10.39 8.93
CA LEU A 580 -14.61 -11.64 8.97
C LEU A 580 -14.24 -12.47 10.21
N LYS A 581 -15.12 -13.35 10.65
CA LYS A 581 -14.90 -14.19 11.83
C LYS A 581 -14.42 -15.59 11.42
N PRO A 582 -13.24 -16.04 11.92
CA PRO A 582 -12.75 -17.40 11.70
C PRO A 582 -13.78 -18.44 12.20
N ASP A 583 -13.94 -19.51 11.44
CA ASP A 583 -14.83 -20.63 11.69
C ASP A 583 -16.34 -20.29 11.73
N VAL A 584 -16.72 -19.02 11.54
CA VAL A 584 -18.10 -18.54 11.42
C VAL A 584 -18.39 -18.08 9.99
N ASP A 585 -17.68 -17.06 9.53
CA ASP A 585 -17.82 -16.52 8.18
C ASP A 585 -16.93 -17.26 7.18
N ILE A 586 -15.69 -17.58 7.61
CA ILE A 586 -14.70 -18.32 6.82
C ILE A 586 -14.16 -19.49 7.65
N LYS A 587 -14.32 -20.71 7.16
CA LYS A 587 -13.77 -21.91 7.79
C LYS A 587 -12.25 -22.00 7.58
N VAL A 588 -11.53 -22.51 8.59
CA VAL A 588 -10.15 -22.95 8.47
C VAL A 588 -10.13 -24.47 8.40
N GLU A 589 -9.64 -25.01 7.29
CA GLU A 589 -9.58 -26.46 7.05
C GLU A 589 -8.14 -26.96 7.05
N TYR A 590 -7.92 -28.15 7.64
CA TYR A 590 -6.60 -28.77 7.70
C TYR A 590 -6.50 -29.87 6.64
N THR A 591 -5.54 -29.71 5.71
CA THR A 591 -5.41 -30.59 4.55
C THR A 591 -4.40 -31.74 4.72
N GLY A 592 -3.66 -31.74 5.83
CA GLY A 592 -2.49 -32.60 6.02
C GLY A 592 -1.21 -32.01 5.42
N LEU A 593 -0.05 -32.46 5.94
CA LEU A 593 1.25 -32.05 5.41
C LEU A 593 1.41 -32.56 3.98
N ARG A 594 1.96 -31.71 3.11
CA ARG A 594 2.26 -32.07 1.72
C ARG A 594 3.54 -32.92 1.65
N PRO A 595 3.75 -33.72 0.59
CA PRO A 595 5.00 -34.44 0.40
C PRO A 595 6.21 -33.52 0.51
N GLY A 596 7.20 -33.92 1.31
CA GLY A 596 8.42 -33.14 1.55
C GLY A 596 8.26 -31.93 2.46
N GLU A 597 7.07 -31.64 3.00
CA GLU A 597 6.83 -30.49 3.90
C GLU A 597 7.21 -30.84 5.35
N LYS A 598 8.09 -30.01 5.96
CA LYS A 598 8.43 -30.11 7.39
C LYS A 598 7.36 -29.45 8.26
N LEU A 599 7.13 -30.00 9.44
CA LEU A 599 6.32 -29.34 10.46
C LEU A 599 7.03 -28.07 11.00
N TYR A 600 8.35 -28.16 11.17
CA TYR A 600 9.25 -27.09 11.62
C TYR A 600 10.42 -26.94 10.66
N GLU A 601 10.86 -25.73 10.37
CA GLU A 601 12.07 -25.46 9.60
C GLU A 601 13.26 -25.17 10.52
N GLU A 602 14.40 -25.71 10.19
CA GLU A 602 15.67 -25.51 10.92
C GLU A 602 16.41 -24.31 10.34
N LYS A 603 16.97 -23.45 11.21
CA LYS A 603 17.78 -22.31 10.76
C LYS A 603 19.17 -22.74 10.32
N LEU A 604 19.77 -23.67 11.05
CA LEU A 604 21.14 -24.15 10.83
C LEU A 604 21.29 -25.59 11.29
N MET A 605 22.20 -26.32 10.69
CA MET A 605 22.60 -27.64 11.17
C MET A 605 23.47 -27.52 12.44
N ALA A 606 23.27 -28.41 13.38
CA ALA A 606 24.02 -28.42 14.63
C ALA A 606 25.54 -28.57 14.40
N GLU A 607 25.94 -29.30 13.35
CA GLU A 607 27.34 -29.53 13.00
C GLU A 607 28.01 -28.33 12.34
N GLU A 608 27.22 -27.40 11.76
CA GLU A 608 27.76 -26.23 11.06
C GLU A 608 28.32 -25.14 11.99
N GLY A 609 27.86 -25.10 13.26
CA GLY A 609 28.22 -24.03 14.20
C GLY A 609 27.82 -22.64 13.70
N LEU A 610 27.98 -21.64 14.51
CA LEU A 610 27.66 -20.24 14.16
C LEU A 610 28.82 -19.31 14.57
N LYS A 611 29.33 -18.52 13.65
CA LYS A 611 30.22 -17.40 13.95
C LYS A 611 29.44 -16.08 13.79
N LYS A 612 29.59 -15.17 14.74
CA LYS A 612 28.99 -13.83 14.69
C LYS A 612 29.69 -12.95 13.67
N THR A 613 28.95 -12.12 12.98
CA THR A 613 29.50 -11.03 12.16
C THR A 613 29.40 -9.69 12.91
N ARG A 614 29.74 -8.59 12.25
CA ARG A 614 29.52 -7.23 12.79
C ARG A 614 28.05 -6.86 12.89
N ASN A 615 27.17 -7.54 12.14
CA ASN A 615 25.73 -7.36 12.20
C ASN A 615 25.13 -8.53 12.97
N GLU A 616 24.38 -8.25 14.05
CA GLU A 616 23.77 -9.26 14.93
C GLU A 616 22.76 -10.17 14.22
N LEU A 617 22.21 -9.71 13.10
CA LEU A 617 21.25 -10.47 12.30
C LEU A 617 21.89 -11.32 11.20
N ILE A 618 23.23 -11.29 11.07
CA ILE A 618 23.97 -12.05 10.05
C ILE A 618 25.00 -12.93 10.75
N HIS A 619 24.86 -14.23 10.58
CA HIS A 619 25.81 -15.22 11.09
C HIS A 619 26.53 -15.92 9.96
N ILE A 620 27.68 -16.52 10.23
CA ILE A 620 28.41 -17.36 9.30
C ILE A 620 28.31 -18.79 9.79
N GLY A 621 27.75 -19.68 8.97
CA GLY A 621 27.78 -21.12 9.18
C GLY A 621 29.18 -21.69 8.83
N CYS A 622 29.64 -22.68 9.57
CA CYS A 622 30.84 -23.41 9.21
C CYS A 622 30.50 -24.44 8.13
N PRO A 623 31.20 -24.45 6.99
CA PRO A 623 30.95 -25.43 5.93
C PRO A 623 31.11 -26.87 6.41
N ILE A 624 30.18 -27.76 6.03
CA ILE A 624 30.34 -29.20 6.26
C ILE A 624 31.43 -29.71 5.30
N PRO A 625 32.47 -30.40 5.81
CA PRO A 625 33.50 -30.96 4.96
C PRO A 625 32.92 -31.99 4.01
N PHE A 626 33.35 -31.96 2.74
CA PHE A 626 33.05 -32.96 1.73
C PHE A 626 34.23 -33.05 0.75
N GLU A 627 34.33 -34.19 0.06
CA GLU A 627 35.37 -34.40 -0.93
C GLU A 627 34.97 -33.75 -2.26
N VAL A 628 35.61 -32.62 -2.59
CA VAL A 628 35.23 -31.77 -3.74
C VAL A 628 35.40 -32.50 -5.07
N GLU A 629 36.52 -33.23 -5.30
CA GLU A 629 36.75 -33.91 -6.56
C GLU A 629 35.73 -35.07 -6.79
N ALA A 630 35.36 -35.79 -5.74
CA ALA A 630 34.31 -36.81 -5.79
C ALA A 630 32.96 -36.18 -6.08
N PHE A 631 32.63 -35.07 -5.42
CA PHE A 631 31.38 -34.33 -5.64
C PHE A 631 31.25 -33.82 -7.08
N LEU A 632 32.32 -33.23 -7.65
CA LEU A 632 32.30 -32.72 -9.02
C LEU A 632 32.08 -33.81 -10.06
N LYS A 633 32.63 -35.04 -9.80
CA LYS A 633 32.37 -36.19 -10.65
C LYS A 633 30.94 -36.68 -10.58
N GLU A 634 30.37 -36.74 -9.36
CA GLU A 634 28.96 -37.07 -9.16
C GLU A 634 28.02 -36.05 -9.78
N LEU A 635 28.39 -34.76 -9.79
CA LEU A 635 27.62 -33.68 -10.40
C LEU A 635 27.46 -33.89 -11.93
N GLN A 636 28.50 -34.40 -12.63
CA GLN A 636 28.40 -34.75 -14.04
C GLN A 636 27.35 -35.84 -14.25
N THR A 637 27.45 -36.92 -13.46
CA THR A 637 26.48 -38.04 -13.51
C THR A 637 25.06 -37.55 -13.23
N LEU A 638 24.89 -36.68 -12.23
CA LEU A 638 23.59 -36.11 -11.87
C LEU A 638 23.01 -35.23 -12.99
N MET A 639 23.85 -34.51 -13.73
CA MET A 639 23.45 -33.77 -14.91
C MET A 639 22.90 -34.69 -16.00
N ASP A 640 23.62 -35.75 -16.33
CA ASP A 640 23.22 -36.72 -17.36
C ASP A 640 21.89 -37.38 -17.00
N MET A 641 21.72 -37.80 -15.73
CA MET A 641 20.46 -38.35 -15.21
C MET A 641 19.33 -37.36 -15.30
N ALA A 642 19.57 -36.08 -14.94
CA ALA A 642 18.54 -35.03 -15.00
C ALA A 642 18.07 -34.78 -16.44
N TYR A 643 19.00 -34.72 -17.42
CA TYR A 643 18.63 -34.45 -18.82
C TYR A 643 17.97 -35.66 -19.51
N THR A 644 18.24 -36.90 -19.06
CA THR A 644 17.53 -38.12 -19.51
C THR A 644 16.21 -38.36 -18.77
N ASN A 645 15.86 -37.50 -17.81
CA ASN A 645 14.69 -37.63 -16.94
C ASN A 645 14.65 -38.97 -16.17
N ALA A 646 15.79 -39.38 -15.59
CA ALA A 646 15.92 -40.61 -14.83
C ALA A 646 14.97 -40.65 -13.64
N GLU A 647 14.29 -41.79 -13.43
CA GLU A 647 13.31 -41.97 -12.35
C GLU A 647 13.95 -42.02 -10.96
N ASP A 648 15.18 -42.55 -10.88
CA ASP A 648 15.99 -42.74 -9.67
C ASP A 648 16.84 -41.52 -9.28
N ILE A 649 16.50 -40.33 -9.80
CA ILE A 649 17.28 -39.10 -9.54
C ILE A 649 17.26 -38.70 -8.07
N ARG A 650 16.19 -39.02 -7.31
CA ARG A 650 16.12 -38.72 -5.87
C ARG A 650 17.07 -39.54 -5.05
N GLU A 651 17.16 -40.80 -5.37
CA GLU A 651 18.09 -41.75 -4.77
C GLU A 651 19.53 -41.29 -5.02
N LYS A 652 19.84 -40.88 -6.25
CA LYS A 652 21.15 -40.32 -6.58
C LYS A 652 21.46 -39.05 -5.81
N VAL A 653 20.49 -38.14 -5.67
CA VAL A 653 20.67 -36.93 -4.85
C VAL A 653 20.88 -37.30 -3.37
N ALA A 654 20.20 -38.31 -2.83
CA ALA A 654 20.38 -38.76 -1.45
C ALA A 654 21.77 -39.38 -1.20
N GLU A 655 22.37 -40.06 -2.21
CA GLU A 655 23.75 -40.53 -2.13
C GLU A 655 24.76 -39.37 -2.01
N ILE A 656 24.53 -38.29 -2.77
CA ILE A 656 25.44 -37.13 -2.80
C ILE A 656 25.23 -36.23 -1.58
N VAL A 657 23.97 -35.97 -1.25
CA VAL A 657 23.57 -35.12 -0.10
C VAL A 657 23.14 -36.03 1.05
N THR A 658 24.12 -36.52 1.83
CA THR A 658 23.90 -37.48 2.91
C THR A 658 22.92 -37.03 4.00
N THR A 659 22.64 -35.74 4.07
CA THR A 659 21.64 -35.14 4.96
C THR A 659 20.22 -35.06 4.37
N TYR A 660 20.07 -35.50 3.09
CA TYR A 660 18.75 -35.52 2.45
C TYR A 660 18.03 -36.82 2.81
N HIS A 661 16.88 -36.68 3.47
CA HIS A 661 15.98 -37.76 3.85
C HIS A 661 14.62 -37.54 3.23
N PRO A 662 14.25 -38.22 2.12
CA PRO A 662 12.92 -38.07 1.51
C PRO A 662 11.81 -38.34 2.53
N ALA A 663 10.78 -37.49 2.54
CA ALA A 663 9.63 -37.66 3.44
C ALA A 663 8.88 -38.97 3.04
N GLY A 664 9.00 -40.01 3.82
CA GLY A 664 8.36 -41.32 3.59
C GLY A 664 9.08 -42.48 4.27
N GLU A 665 10.37 -42.35 4.56
CA GLU A 665 11.15 -43.50 5.06
C GLU A 665 11.44 -43.51 6.58
N HIS A 666 11.29 -42.40 7.34
CA HIS A 666 11.41 -42.47 8.81
C HIS A 666 10.68 -41.37 9.56
N GLY A 667 9.70 -41.76 10.33
CA GLY A 667 9.64 -41.66 11.80
C GLY A 667 9.05 -40.38 12.35
N SER A 668 7.80 -40.52 12.70
CA SER A 668 7.03 -39.61 13.58
C SER A 668 7.42 -39.67 15.09
N GLU A 669 8.47 -40.41 15.49
CA GLU A 669 8.59 -40.82 16.90
C GLU A 669 9.64 -40.13 17.78
N LYS A 670 10.49 -39.20 17.31
CA LYS A 670 11.50 -38.56 18.17
C LYS A 670 11.39 -37.05 18.36
N LYS A 671 10.33 -36.40 17.95
CA LYS A 671 10.26 -34.92 17.89
C LYS A 671 9.43 -34.20 18.98
N GLY A 672 8.84 -34.93 19.94
CA GLY A 672 8.16 -34.32 21.10
C GLY A 672 9.09 -33.61 22.07
N GLU A 673 10.29 -34.15 22.27
CA GLU A 673 11.25 -33.63 23.27
C GLU A 673 11.93 -32.29 22.90
N VAL A 674 12.05 -31.99 21.57
CA VAL A 674 12.65 -30.74 21.10
C VAL A 674 11.66 -29.57 21.23
N TYR A 675 10.37 -29.87 21.16
CA TYR A 675 9.30 -28.86 21.23
C TYR A 675 9.14 -28.29 22.65
N GLU A 676 9.22 -29.14 23.68
CA GLU A 676 9.17 -28.68 25.09
C GLU A 676 10.38 -27.81 25.47
N ARG A 677 11.55 -28.04 24.84
CA ARG A 677 12.74 -27.20 25.06
C ARG A 677 12.61 -25.81 24.41
N LEU A 678 12.00 -25.72 23.24
CA LEU A 678 11.84 -24.44 22.53
C LEU A 678 10.73 -23.56 23.14
N LEU A 679 9.72 -24.15 23.77
CA LEU A 679 8.67 -23.40 24.50
C LEU A 679 9.04 -23.11 25.95
N GLY A 680 10.02 -23.85 26.54
CA GLY A 680 10.47 -23.69 27.91
C GLY A 680 11.49 -22.57 28.14
N GLU A 681 12.13 -22.05 27.11
CA GLU A 681 13.10 -20.95 27.21
C GLU A 681 12.49 -19.53 27.11
N GLU A 682 11.19 -19.40 26.86
CA GLU A 682 10.48 -18.10 26.88
C GLU A 682 9.77 -17.79 28.20
N SER A 683 9.97 -18.59 29.26
CA SER A 683 9.33 -18.38 30.56
C SER A 683 10.32 -18.16 31.73
N VAL A 684 11.49 -17.54 31.47
CA VAL A 684 12.37 -16.98 32.52
C VAL A 684 12.80 -15.57 32.17
#